data_24f4b5ab147da1d6cac427dea41a9219
#
_entry.id   24f4b5ab147da1d6cac427dea41a9219
#
_cell.length_a   1.000
_cell.length_b   1.000
_cell.length_c   1.000
_cell.angle_alpha   90.00
_cell.angle_beta   90.00
_cell.angle_gamma   90.00
#
_symmetry.space_group_name_H-M   'P 1'
#
loop_
_entity.id
_entity.type
_entity.pdbx_description
1 polymer ?
#
loop_
_entity_poly.entity_id
_entity_poly.type
_entity_poly.pdbx_seq_one_letter_code
_entity_poly.pdbx_strand_id
1 'polypeptide(L)'
;MSSSPELGGVDFFAHGGLPVPQVTILQAERVAALFGLTVQAQPLGSQQDSNFLLADGGSVLGVLKIANPAFSAAEIEAQDAAAAHIAAACPDLRVATATHGPAEVPVDGGRALARVLRFLPGGTLAGAGRYLSPRVVAGLGAVAGQVSLALSSFEHPGLDRVLQWDLRHALRVVDALAGHVRDEDLRDRVTAAARAAWNRVEPLAGRLPWQAVHGDVTDDNVVCLLERGLRTPDGIIDFGDLTSSWAVGELAVAITSVLRHAGAEPCSVLPAVRAFHDLRPLSAAEAAALWPLVVLRAAVLVVSGEQQAAIDGVNDYVTGALEHERRLFERAMSVPAEVMTGLILAELGLAGEPLPTPSGVVVDLGRCAVLDLSAQSDAVDEGAWLEPGLEDRLAQALLAEGYDAVATRFGEARLTASRVLADHSPATVATGIDLWTAAPVEFPAGLTVTGEGNRVHVSLPVPDAPAVPPLVRPEYAKGWLALVADPAPLLGLPTATRPDEGDLLKRRAASFAAVQEHYYADPPRIERGWRHHLAATDGRVYLDMVNNVAVLGHSHPRVEAAVARQLRRLNTNSRFNYASVVEFSERLAGLLPAPLDTVFLVNSGSEAVDLALRLALVATGHQDVVAVREAYHGWTYASDAVSTSTADNPNALATRPPWVHAVDAPNSYRGRYRGSEAVRYSADAVLLIGELAGRGRPPAAFLAEPYYGNAGGMPLPDGYLAAVYAEVRRHGGLAIADEIQVGYGRLGRWFWGFEQQGVVPDVVTVAKATGNGYPLGAVVTSRAIAERYRDAGYFFSSTGGSPVASVVGLTVLDVIQDEGLQANAARVGAHLKARLEELAVRHALIGAVHGSGLYLGVEFVRDRGTLEPATEETMAICDRMLELGVIIQPTSDRMCVLKIKPPLCLDVAGADFFADALDRVLAEGW
;
A
#
# COMPACT_ATOMS: atom_id res chain seq x y z
N MET A 1 41.83 -57.53 7.74
CA MET A 1 40.42 -57.05 7.61
C MET A 1 40.40 -55.67 8.14
N SER A 2 40.58 -54.67 7.29
CA SER A 2 40.49 -53.26 7.61
C SER A 2 39.04 -52.87 7.46
N SER A 3 38.41 -52.48 8.56
CA SER A 3 37.07 -51.88 8.55
C SER A 3 37.15 -50.57 7.76
N SER A 4 36.41 -50.47 6.63
CA SER A 4 36.11 -49.20 5.94
C SER A 4 35.41 -48.30 6.93
N PRO A 5 35.69 -47.00 6.96
CA PRO A 5 34.94 -46.05 7.77
C PRO A 5 33.53 -45.96 7.15
N GLU A 6 32.51 -46.10 7.98
CA GLU A 6 31.13 -45.84 7.64
C GLU A 6 31.03 -44.39 7.17
N LEU A 7 30.50 -44.17 5.99
CA LEU A 7 30.12 -42.88 5.41
C LEU A 7 28.97 -42.30 6.22
N GLY A 8 29.20 -41.77 7.39
CA GLY A 8 28.23 -40.97 8.11
C GLY A 8 28.32 -39.53 7.62
N GLY A 9 27.16 -38.92 7.28
CA GLY A 9 27.06 -37.46 6.98
C GLY A 9 27.37 -36.62 8.23
N VAL A 10 27.45 -35.31 8.05
CA VAL A 10 27.70 -34.36 9.16
C VAL A 10 26.62 -34.48 10.24
N ASP A 11 27.05 -34.70 11.50
CA ASP A 11 26.22 -34.64 12.70
C ASP A 11 26.64 -33.47 13.57
N PHE A 12 25.81 -32.41 13.67
CA PHE A 12 26.07 -31.22 14.48
C PHE A 12 26.31 -31.55 15.95
N PHE A 13 25.59 -32.48 16.53
CA PHE A 13 25.70 -32.83 17.94
C PHE A 13 26.97 -33.64 18.27
N ALA A 14 27.57 -34.26 17.27
CA ALA A 14 28.84 -34.97 17.43
C ALA A 14 30.06 -34.05 17.24
N HIS A 15 29.95 -33.04 16.37
CA HIS A 15 31.09 -32.23 15.94
C HIS A 15 31.06 -30.78 16.45
N GLY A 16 29.90 -30.27 16.85
CA GLY A 16 29.72 -28.84 17.14
C GLY A 16 29.77 -27.97 15.87
N GLY A 17 30.07 -26.67 16.04
CA GLY A 17 30.24 -25.75 14.90
C GLY A 17 31.51 -26.12 14.08
N LEU A 18 31.38 -26.07 12.75
CA LEU A 18 32.50 -26.36 11.83
C LEU A 18 33.32 -25.10 11.59
N PRO A 19 34.66 -25.11 11.77
CA PRO A 19 35.49 -23.94 11.45
C PRO A 19 35.55 -23.75 9.93
N VAL A 20 35.42 -22.49 9.48
CA VAL A 20 35.56 -22.14 8.07
C VAL A 20 36.97 -22.43 7.56
N PRO A 21 37.15 -23.15 6.43
CA PRO A 21 38.47 -23.37 5.84
C PRO A 21 39.14 -22.05 5.50
N GLN A 22 40.40 -21.90 5.95
CA GLN A 22 41.18 -20.71 5.65
C GLN A 22 41.79 -20.82 4.25
N VAL A 23 41.25 -20.05 3.31
CA VAL A 23 41.72 -20.01 1.90
C VAL A 23 42.07 -18.57 1.54
N THR A 24 43.30 -18.35 1.09
CA THR A 24 43.76 -17.05 0.61
C THR A 24 43.27 -16.78 -0.83
N ILE A 25 43.19 -15.50 -1.22
CA ILE A 25 42.85 -15.10 -2.59
C ILE A 25 43.74 -15.80 -3.63
N LEU A 26 45.06 -15.87 -3.38
CA LEU A 26 45.97 -16.55 -4.29
C LEU A 26 45.73 -18.07 -4.41
N GLN A 27 45.31 -18.70 -3.32
CA GLN A 27 44.87 -20.12 -3.35
C GLN A 27 43.59 -20.28 -4.14
N ALA A 28 42.61 -19.40 -3.93
CA ALA A 28 41.34 -19.40 -4.70
C ALA A 28 41.58 -19.24 -6.20
N GLU A 29 42.46 -18.29 -6.62
CA GLU A 29 42.83 -18.11 -8.01
C GLU A 29 43.53 -19.33 -8.62
N ARG A 30 44.38 -20.00 -7.83
CA ARG A 30 45.01 -21.26 -8.26
C ARG A 30 43.99 -22.41 -8.39
N VAL A 31 43.00 -22.46 -7.51
CA VAL A 31 41.94 -23.43 -7.62
C VAL A 31 41.06 -23.15 -8.83
N ALA A 32 40.74 -21.89 -9.12
CA ALA A 32 40.02 -21.50 -10.35
C ALA A 32 40.79 -21.89 -11.62
N ALA A 33 42.12 -21.78 -11.59
CA ALA A 33 42.98 -22.19 -12.71
C ALA A 33 42.93 -23.71 -12.98
N LEU A 34 42.64 -24.58 -11.99
CA LEU A 34 42.40 -26.01 -12.22
C LEU A 34 41.17 -26.26 -13.10
N PHE A 35 40.22 -25.36 -13.10
CA PHE A 35 39.02 -25.39 -13.96
C PHE A 35 39.22 -24.65 -15.28
N GLY A 36 40.47 -24.21 -15.59
CA GLY A 36 40.78 -23.48 -16.82
C GLY A 36 40.43 -22.00 -16.80
N LEU A 37 40.14 -21.43 -15.61
CA LEU A 37 39.72 -20.05 -15.45
C LEU A 37 40.89 -19.16 -15.01
N THR A 38 41.18 -18.09 -15.74
CA THR A 38 42.16 -17.05 -15.37
C THR A 38 41.35 -15.86 -14.86
N VAL A 39 41.33 -15.65 -13.55
CA VAL A 39 40.39 -14.73 -12.87
C VAL A 39 41.06 -14.01 -11.72
N GLN A 40 40.45 -12.91 -11.29
CA GLN A 40 40.62 -12.30 -10.00
C GLN A 40 39.54 -12.85 -9.03
N ALA A 41 39.95 -13.28 -7.84
CA ALA A 41 39.05 -13.79 -6.83
C ALA A 41 38.82 -12.72 -5.76
N GLN A 42 37.55 -12.49 -5.41
CA GLN A 42 37.13 -11.64 -4.30
C GLN A 42 36.43 -12.49 -3.25
N PRO A 43 36.82 -12.46 -1.97
CA PRO A 43 36.17 -13.26 -0.95
C PRO A 43 34.73 -12.82 -0.71
N LEU A 44 33.84 -13.79 -0.55
CA LEU A 44 32.46 -13.66 -0.13
C LEU A 44 32.31 -14.26 1.27
N GLY A 45 31.41 -13.68 2.07
CA GLY A 45 31.08 -14.21 3.42
C GLY A 45 30.49 -15.62 3.34
N SER A 46 30.84 -16.47 4.31
CA SER A 46 30.23 -17.79 4.52
C SER A 46 30.47 -18.25 5.95
N GLN A 47 29.57 -19.04 6.50
CA GLN A 47 29.67 -19.58 7.85
C GLN A 47 30.37 -20.94 7.92
N GLN A 48 30.37 -21.69 6.83
CA GLN A 48 30.89 -23.06 6.80
C GLN A 48 31.91 -23.33 5.70
N ASP A 49 31.78 -22.66 4.54
CA ASP A 49 32.61 -22.85 3.36
C ASP A 49 33.49 -21.62 3.09
N SER A 50 34.46 -21.72 2.18
CA SER A 50 35.17 -20.54 1.64
C SER A 50 34.66 -20.22 0.26
N ASN A 51 34.02 -19.04 0.11
CA ASN A 51 33.38 -18.60 -1.13
C ASN A 51 34.12 -17.40 -1.74
N PHE A 52 34.31 -17.40 -3.08
CA PHE A 52 34.94 -16.31 -3.82
C PHE A 52 34.17 -15.96 -5.09
N LEU A 53 33.93 -14.68 -5.32
CA LEU A 53 33.46 -14.17 -6.59
C LEU A 53 34.64 -14.19 -7.59
N LEU A 54 34.43 -14.78 -8.75
CA LEU A 54 35.42 -14.88 -9.82
C LEU A 54 35.11 -13.88 -10.94
N ALA A 55 36.03 -13.01 -11.27
CA ALA A 55 35.86 -12.00 -12.31
C ALA A 55 37.06 -11.94 -13.26
N ASP A 56 36.81 -11.60 -14.54
CA ASP A 56 37.83 -11.29 -15.54
C ASP A 56 37.46 -9.98 -16.24
N GLY A 57 38.37 -9.00 -16.23
CA GLY A 57 38.18 -7.71 -16.90
C GLY A 57 36.88 -6.96 -16.53
N GLY A 58 36.33 -7.18 -15.34
CA GLY A 58 35.09 -6.58 -14.87
C GLY A 58 33.85 -7.42 -15.16
N SER A 59 33.96 -8.56 -15.85
CA SER A 59 32.86 -9.51 -16.03
C SER A 59 32.91 -10.61 -14.97
N VAL A 60 31.77 -10.86 -14.29
CA VAL A 60 31.65 -11.94 -13.32
C VAL A 60 31.43 -13.27 -14.05
N LEU A 61 32.29 -14.25 -13.76
CA LEU A 61 32.27 -15.57 -14.39
C LEU A 61 31.56 -16.62 -13.54
N GLY A 62 31.55 -16.47 -12.21
CA GLY A 62 30.94 -17.41 -11.31
C GLY A 62 31.33 -17.20 -9.85
N VAL A 63 30.91 -18.13 -8.99
CA VAL A 63 31.29 -18.21 -7.59
C VAL A 63 32.05 -19.48 -7.35
N LEU A 64 33.33 -19.37 -6.94
CA LEU A 64 34.09 -20.51 -6.47
C LEU A 64 33.67 -20.82 -5.03
N LYS A 65 33.18 -22.05 -4.82
CA LYS A 65 32.84 -22.57 -3.49
C LYS A 65 33.77 -23.72 -3.14
N ILE A 66 34.52 -23.54 -2.07
CA ILE A 66 35.42 -24.53 -1.50
C ILE A 66 34.78 -25.05 -0.20
N ALA A 67 34.27 -26.26 -0.28
CA ALA A 67 33.49 -26.88 0.80
C ALA A 67 34.33 -27.13 2.06
N ASN A 68 33.68 -27.15 3.21
CA ASN A 68 34.31 -27.57 4.45
C ASN A 68 34.83 -29.01 4.32
N PRO A 69 36.07 -29.33 4.75
CA PRO A 69 36.64 -30.69 4.73
C PRO A 69 35.80 -31.74 5.46
N ALA A 70 34.93 -31.35 6.36
CA ALA A 70 34.04 -32.25 7.07
C ALA A 70 32.89 -32.79 6.19
N PHE A 71 32.58 -32.15 5.05
CA PHE A 71 31.52 -32.60 4.15
C PHE A 71 32.02 -33.76 3.26
N SER A 72 31.20 -34.79 3.17
CA SER A 72 31.45 -35.94 2.29
C SER A 72 31.21 -35.58 0.79
N ALA A 73 31.79 -36.35 -0.10
CA ALA A 73 31.52 -36.19 -1.54
C ALA A 73 30.05 -36.36 -1.88
N ALA A 74 29.34 -37.27 -1.21
CA ALA A 74 27.91 -37.51 -1.42
C ALA A 74 27.05 -36.30 -1.02
N GLU A 75 27.43 -35.53 0.01
CA GLU A 75 26.72 -34.31 0.40
C GLU A 75 26.91 -33.19 -0.62
N ILE A 76 28.12 -33.05 -1.18
CA ILE A 76 28.40 -32.05 -2.23
C ILE A 76 27.69 -32.41 -3.56
N GLU A 77 27.70 -33.71 -3.91
CA GLU A 77 26.98 -34.21 -5.08
C GLU A 77 25.46 -34.02 -4.95
N ALA A 78 24.90 -34.21 -3.74
CA ALA A 78 23.48 -33.97 -3.46
C ALA A 78 23.12 -32.49 -3.69
N GLN A 79 23.96 -31.54 -3.25
CA GLN A 79 23.74 -30.11 -3.45
C GLN A 79 23.70 -29.75 -4.93
N ASP A 80 24.66 -30.24 -5.73
CA ASP A 80 24.74 -29.95 -7.17
C ASP A 80 23.59 -30.62 -7.94
N ALA A 81 23.24 -31.85 -7.57
CA ALA A 81 22.11 -32.60 -8.17
C ALA A 81 20.77 -31.93 -7.83
N ALA A 82 20.56 -31.43 -6.60
CA ALA A 82 19.34 -30.71 -6.21
C ALA A 82 19.20 -29.40 -6.96
N ALA A 83 20.28 -28.64 -7.08
CA ALA A 83 20.26 -27.40 -7.87
C ALA A 83 19.89 -27.65 -9.35
N ALA A 84 20.48 -28.68 -9.95
CA ALA A 84 20.17 -29.07 -11.33
C ALA A 84 18.72 -29.58 -11.47
N HIS A 85 18.24 -30.33 -10.48
CA HIS A 85 16.87 -30.84 -10.45
C HIS A 85 15.83 -29.72 -10.38
N ILE A 86 16.03 -28.74 -9.50
CA ILE A 86 15.15 -27.55 -9.40
C ILE A 86 15.20 -26.76 -10.71
N ALA A 87 16.39 -26.51 -11.27
CA ALA A 87 16.51 -25.76 -12.52
C ALA A 87 15.78 -26.45 -13.70
N ALA A 88 15.73 -27.79 -13.70
CA ALA A 88 14.99 -28.55 -14.71
C ALA A 88 13.47 -28.54 -14.46
N ALA A 89 13.04 -28.62 -13.22
CA ALA A 89 11.64 -28.64 -12.82
C ALA A 89 10.97 -27.24 -12.90
N CYS A 90 11.74 -26.17 -12.67
CA CYS A 90 11.28 -24.78 -12.62
C CYS A 90 12.11 -23.91 -13.57
N PRO A 91 11.86 -23.92 -14.89
CA PRO A 91 12.69 -23.20 -15.87
C PRO A 91 12.72 -21.68 -15.69
N ASP A 92 11.67 -21.11 -15.10
CA ASP A 92 11.54 -19.66 -14.82
C ASP A 92 12.27 -19.22 -13.55
N LEU A 93 12.68 -20.18 -12.70
CA LEU A 93 13.46 -19.90 -11.49
C LEU A 93 14.95 -19.94 -11.81
N ARG A 94 15.68 -18.88 -11.56
CA ARG A 94 17.13 -18.86 -11.69
C ARG A 94 17.77 -19.64 -10.54
N VAL A 95 18.60 -20.63 -10.86
CA VAL A 95 19.27 -21.48 -9.86
C VAL A 95 20.80 -21.42 -10.05
N ALA A 96 21.53 -21.31 -8.96
CA ALA A 96 23.00 -21.32 -8.95
C ALA A 96 23.54 -22.74 -9.12
N THR A 97 23.46 -23.27 -10.35
CA THR A 97 23.95 -24.59 -10.71
C THR A 97 25.47 -24.63 -10.86
N ALA A 98 26.09 -25.79 -10.62
CA ALA A 98 27.51 -25.99 -10.84
C ALA A 98 27.86 -25.90 -12.35
N THR A 99 28.88 -25.12 -12.67
CA THR A 99 29.45 -25.00 -14.02
C THR A 99 30.74 -25.75 -14.18
N HIS A 100 31.50 -25.93 -13.11
CA HIS A 100 32.76 -26.69 -13.07
C HIS A 100 32.90 -27.44 -11.74
N GLY A 101 33.54 -28.60 -11.77
CA GLY A 101 33.79 -29.41 -10.57
C GLY A 101 32.71 -30.47 -10.32
N PRO A 102 32.70 -31.11 -9.12
CA PRO A 102 33.64 -30.89 -8.02
C PRO A 102 35.04 -31.48 -8.30
N ALA A 103 36.06 -30.86 -7.72
CA ALA A 103 37.46 -31.31 -7.74
C ALA A 103 38.08 -31.24 -6.36
N GLU A 104 38.90 -32.25 -5.99
CA GLU A 104 39.65 -32.23 -4.72
C GLU A 104 40.78 -31.19 -4.77
N VAL A 105 40.85 -30.33 -3.78
CA VAL A 105 41.90 -29.32 -3.62
C VAL A 105 42.50 -29.36 -2.20
N PRO A 106 43.81 -29.08 -2.07
CA PRO A 106 44.42 -28.98 -0.75
C PRO A 106 44.00 -27.68 -0.06
N VAL A 107 43.61 -27.77 1.19
CA VAL A 107 43.34 -26.64 2.09
C VAL A 107 44.03 -26.82 3.40
N ASP A 108 44.16 -25.77 4.20
CA ASP A 108 44.72 -25.90 5.54
C ASP A 108 43.80 -26.85 6.36
N GLY A 109 44.41 -27.93 6.89
CA GLY A 109 43.65 -28.96 7.63
C GLY A 109 43.24 -30.19 6.82
N GLY A 110 43.56 -30.28 5.49
CA GLY A 110 43.25 -31.50 4.71
C GLY A 110 42.98 -31.29 3.24
N ARG A 111 41.99 -32.00 2.72
CA ARG A 111 41.48 -31.88 1.36
C ARG A 111 40.03 -31.47 1.41
N ALA A 112 39.62 -30.60 0.50
CA ALA A 112 38.26 -30.12 0.31
C ALA A 112 37.81 -30.31 -1.13
N LEU A 113 36.52 -30.29 -1.36
CA LEU A 113 35.96 -30.26 -2.69
C LEU A 113 35.69 -28.82 -3.10
N ALA A 114 36.19 -28.46 -4.28
CA ALA A 114 35.96 -27.16 -4.89
C ALA A 114 35.12 -27.28 -6.15
N ARG A 115 34.24 -26.30 -6.38
CA ARG A 115 33.39 -26.19 -7.57
C ARG A 115 33.12 -24.74 -7.94
N VAL A 116 32.77 -24.47 -9.18
CA VAL A 116 32.35 -23.15 -9.62
C VAL A 116 30.85 -23.17 -9.90
N LEU A 117 30.13 -22.29 -9.25
CA LEU A 117 28.68 -22.13 -9.40
C LEU A 117 28.38 -20.94 -10.32
N ARG A 118 27.24 -21.00 -11.01
CA ARG A 118 26.73 -19.88 -11.81
C ARG A 118 26.43 -18.70 -10.90
N PHE A 119 26.94 -17.51 -11.24
CA PHE A 119 26.57 -16.27 -10.59
C PHE A 119 25.19 -15.81 -11.06
N LEU A 120 24.32 -15.42 -10.12
CA LEU A 120 23.01 -14.85 -10.42
C LEU A 120 23.07 -13.34 -10.15
N PRO A 121 22.96 -12.50 -11.20
CA PRO A 121 22.96 -11.05 -11.03
C PRO A 121 21.67 -10.56 -10.40
N GLY A 122 21.71 -9.37 -9.74
CA GLY A 122 20.56 -8.69 -9.16
C GLY A 122 20.65 -8.49 -7.65
N GLY A 123 21.43 -9.32 -6.95
CA GLY A 123 21.57 -9.26 -5.48
C GLY A 123 20.49 -10.00 -4.71
N THR A 124 20.75 -10.24 -3.44
CA THR A 124 19.80 -10.94 -2.55
C THR A 124 18.78 -9.99 -1.94
N LEU A 125 17.70 -10.52 -1.41
CA LEU A 125 16.67 -9.73 -0.71
C LEU A 125 17.25 -9.01 0.52
N ALA A 126 18.15 -9.61 1.25
CA ALA A 126 18.81 -9.02 2.41
C ALA A 126 19.60 -7.75 2.06
N GLY A 127 20.26 -7.73 0.89
CA GLY A 127 20.97 -6.56 0.38
C GLY A 127 20.06 -5.46 -0.19
N ALA A 128 18.82 -5.71 -0.25
CA ALA A 128 17.86 -5.00 -1.09
C ALA A 128 17.11 -3.83 -0.42
N GLY A 129 17.42 -3.45 0.79
CA GLY A 129 16.76 -2.36 1.52
C GLY A 129 16.11 -2.84 2.82
N ARG A 130 15.58 -1.87 3.57
CA ARG A 130 15.11 -2.17 4.92
C ARG A 130 13.69 -2.75 4.96
N TYR A 131 12.85 -2.44 3.98
CA TYR A 131 11.43 -2.85 3.90
C TYR A 131 11.21 -3.85 2.77
N LEU A 132 10.34 -4.85 3.01
CA LEU A 132 9.84 -5.78 2.00
C LEU A 132 8.34 -5.55 1.81
N SER A 133 7.95 -5.16 0.60
CA SER A 133 6.53 -4.98 0.26
C SER A 133 5.79 -6.33 0.25
N PRO A 134 4.45 -6.34 0.46
CA PRO A 134 3.65 -7.57 0.40
C PRO A 134 3.86 -8.37 -0.89
N ARG A 135 4.10 -7.69 -2.01
CA ARG A 135 4.42 -8.32 -3.31
C ARG A 135 5.76 -9.06 -3.27
N VAL A 136 6.78 -8.45 -2.67
CA VAL A 136 8.10 -9.08 -2.54
C VAL A 136 8.04 -10.26 -1.57
N VAL A 137 7.30 -10.11 -0.47
CA VAL A 137 7.06 -11.20 0.49
C VAL A 137 6.32 -12.37 -0.18
N ALA A 138 5.30 -12.08 -0.99
CA ALA A 138 4.62 -13.12 -1.78
C ALA A 138 5.58 -13.81 -2.76
N GLY A 139 6.46 -13.05 -3.42
CA GLY A 139 7.50 -13.60 -4.29
C GLY A 139 8.47 -14.54 -3.57
N LEU A 140 8.89 -14.19 -2.35
CA LEU A 140 9.70 -15.08 -1.49
C LEU A 140 8.94 -16.40 -1.21
N GLY A 141 7.66 -16.31 -0.84
CA GLY A 141 6.81 -17.49 -0.63
C GLY A 141 6.65 -18.34 -1.88
N ALA A 142 6.53 -17.72 -3.04
CA ALA A 142 6.45 -18.41 -4.33
C ALA A 142 7.76 -19.15 -4.66
N VAL A 143 8.92 -18.53 -4.46
CA VAL A 143 10.23 -19.20 -4.61
C VAL A 143 10.33 -20.40 -3.68
N ALA A 144 9.98 -20.24 -2.40
CA ALA A 144 9.99 -21.35 -1.43
C ALA A 144 9.01 -22.48 -1.86
N GLY A 145 7.84 -22.12 -2.38
CA GLY A 145 6.85 -23.08 -2.91
C GLY A 145 7.37 -23.86 -4.12
N GLN A 146 7.98 -23.18 -5.09
CA GLN A 146 8.59 -23.81 -6.27
C GLN A 146 9.73 -24.76 -5.89
N VAL A 147 10.62 -24.32 -4.99
CA VAL A 147 11.72 -25.14 -4.48
C VAL A 147 11.18 -26.36 -3.75
N SER A 148 10.25 -26.19 -2.82
CA SER A 148 9.62 -27.29 -2.07
C SER A 148 8.91 -28.28 -2.97
N LEU A 149 8.17 -27.81 -3.97
CA LEU A 149 7.48 -28.68 -4.94
C LEU A 149 8.47 -29.47 -5.80
N ALA A 150 9.51 -28.82 -6.31
CA ALA A 150 10.55 -29.49 -7.10
C ALA A 150 11.28 -30.56 -6.27
N LEU A 151 11.67 -30.26 -5.05
CA LEU A 151 12.37 -31.21 -4.17
C LEU A 151 11.50 -32.34 -3.64
N SER A 152 10.18 -32.29 -3.80
CA SER A 152 9.28 -33.37 -3.36
C SER A 152 9.54 -34.73 -4.03
N SER A 153 10.15 -34.74 -5.22
CA SER A 153 10.54 -35.93 -5.97
C SER A 153 12.05 -36.21 -5.98
N PHE A 154 12.82 -35.41 -5.23
CA PHE A 154 14.27 -35.51 -5.20
C PHE A 154 14.72 -36.45 -4.07
N GLU A 155 15.54 -37.46 -4.40
CA GLU A 155 16.14 -38.40 -3.46
C GLU A 155 17.65 -38.50 -3.73
N HIS A 156 18.46 -38.47 -2.68
CA HIS A 156 19.91 -38.66 -2.78
C HIS A 156 20.49 -39.15 -1.45
N PRO A 157 21.49 -40.06 -1.47
CA PRO A 157 22.10 -40.58 -0.24
C PRO A 157 22.77 -39.50 0.64
N GLY A 158 23.22 -38.42 0.04
CA GLY A 158 23.82 -37.26 0.76
C GLY A 158 22.85 -36.41 1.55
N LEU A 159 21.55 -36.75 1.60
CA LEU A 159 20.54 -36.03 2.40
C LEU A 159 20.45 -36.50 3.86
N ASP A 160 21.09 -37.58 4.22
CA ASP A 160 21.08 -38.11 5.59
C ASP A 160 22.10 -37.36 6.47
N ARG A 161 21.67 -36.21 6.93
CA ARG A 161 22.49 -35.26 7.72
C ARG A 161 21.75 -34.82 8.97
N VAL A 162 22.47 -34.51 10.03
CA VAL A 162 21.92 -33.93 11.26
C VAL A 162 22.44 -32.49 11.37
N LEU A 163 21.64 -31.54 10.93
CA LEU A 163 22.03 -30.13 10.85
C LEU A 163 21.48 -29.34 12.03
N GLN A 164 22.22 -28.32 12.45
CA GLN A 164 21.81 -27.33 13.44
C GLN A 164 20.50 -26.61 13.01
N TRP A 165 20.32 -26.37 11.71
CA TRP A 165 19.24 -25.62 11.14
C TRP A 165 17.98 -26.46 10.83
N ASP A 166 18.04 -27.78 10.96
CA ASP A 166 16.90 -28.65 10.77
C ASP A 166 15.91 -28.50 11.94
N LEU A 167 14.73 -28.00 11.62
CA LEU A 167 13.69 -27.66 12.62
C LEU A 167 13.22 -28.88 13.44
N ARG A 168 13.44 -30.10 12.97
CA ARG A 168 13.19 -31.33 13.74
C ARG A 168 14.06 -31.41 15.00
N HIS A 169 15.21 -30.78 14.96
CA HIS A 169 16.18 -30.76 16.05
C HIS A 169 16.16 -29.44 16.82
N ALA A 170 15.30 -28.48 16.47
CA ALA A 170 15.34 -27.12 16.99
C ALA A 170 15.36 -27.05 18.53
N LEU A 171 14.49 -27.79 19.23
CA LEU A 171 14.48 -27.78 20.69
C LEU A 171 15.79 -28.34 21.26
N ARG A 172 16.32 -29.42 20.68
CA ARG A 172 17.60 -30.04 21.10
C ARG A 172 18.78 -29.07 20.88
N VAL A 173 18.75 -28.29 19.79
CA VAL A 173 19.75 -27.24 19.52
C VAL A 173 19.65 -26.14 20.56
N VAL A 174 18.44 -25.64 20.84
CA VAL A 174 18.23 -24.63 21.87
C VAL A 174 18.74 -25.11 23.24
N ASP A 175 18.38 -26.31 23.66
CA ASP A 175 18.85 -26.89 24.95
C ASP A 175 20.38 -27.04 25.00
N ALA A 176 21.02 -27.40 23.88
CA ALA A 176 22.48 -27.55 23.80
C ALA A 176 23.20 -26.18 23.83
N LEU A 177 22.65 -25.14 23.23
CA LEU A 177 23.32 -23.86 23.04
C LEU A 177 22.87 -22.75 23.99
N ALA A 178 21.78 -22.93 24.75
CA ALA A 178 21.24 -21.91 25.64
C ALA A 178 22.27 -21.36 26.66
N GLY A 179 23.26 -22.19 27.06
CA GLY A 179 24.33 -21.76 27.94
C GLY A 179 25.24 -20.66 27.38
N HIS A 180 25.26 -20.42 26.09
CA HIS A 180 25.99 -19.31 25.44
C HIS A 180 25.30 -17.97 25.58
N VAL A 181 23.96 -17.94 25.80
CA VAL A 181 23.19 -16.72 25.97
C VAL A 181 23.53 -16.12 27.35
N ARG A 182 24.22 -14.99 27.34
CA ARG A 182 24.73 -14.34 28.57
C ARG A 182 23.64 -13.63 29.35
N ASP A 183 22.64 -13.07 28.66
CA ASP A 183 21.47 -12.43 29.24
C ASP A 183 20.54 -13.53 29.79
N GLU A 184 20.41 -13.62 31.11
CA GLU A 184 19.61 -14.67 31.76
C GLU A 184 18.13 -14.59 31.46
N ASP A 185 17.56 -13.37 31.39
CA ASP A 185 16.14 -13.16 31.03
C ASP A 185 15.86 -13.59 29.59
N LEU A 186 16.73 -13.21 28.67
CA LEU A 186 16.61 -13.62 27.25
C LEU A 186 16.74 -15.16 27.13
N ARG A 187 17.72 -15.76 27.83
CA ARG A 187 17.91 -17.22 27.82
C ARG A 187 16.67 -17.96 28.31
N ASP A 188 16.07 -17.51 29.41
CA ASP A 188 14.90 -18.15 29.99
C ASP A 188 13.68 -17.99 29.06
N ARG A 189 13.49 -16.80 28.47
CA ARG A 189 12.42 -16.53 27.49
C ARG A 189 12.58 -17.38 26.22
N VAL A 190 13.77 -17.45 25.64
CA VAL A 190 14.05 -18.25 24.44
C VAL A 190 13.82 -19.73 24.70
N THR A 191 14.30 -20.25 25.85
CA THR A 191 14.12 -21.66 26.21
C THR A 191 12.65 -22.00 26.46
N ALA A 192 11.94 -21.14 27.19
CA ALA A 192 10.50 -21.32 27.44
C ALA A 192 9.67 -21.26 26.14
N ALA A 193 9.97 -20.31 25.25
CA ALA A 193 9.30 -20.18 23.96
C ALA A 193 9.54 -21.39 23.06
N ALA A 194 10.78 -21.88 22.99
CA ALA A 194 11.11 -23.07 22.21
C ALA A 194 10.38 -24.32 22.71
N ARG A 195 10.30 -24.52 24.03
CA ARG A 195 9.55 -25.64 24.62
C ARG A 195 8.04 -25.54 24.35
N ALA A 196 7.47 -24.35 24.53
CA ALA A 196 6.05 -24.10 24.24
C ALA A 196 5.72 -24.36 22.75
N ALA A 197 6.57 -23.90 21.84
CA ALA A 197 6.42 -24.14 20.42
C ALA A 197 6.56 -25.61 20.06
N TRP A 198 7.57 -26.29 20.62
CA TRP A 198 7.78 -27.75 20.39
C TRP A 198 6.58 -28.59 20.86
N ASN A 199 6.03 -28.30 22.03
CA ASN A 199 4.84 -29.00 22.55
C ASN A 199 3.64 -28.90 21.60
N ARG A 200 3.60 -27.92 20.70
CA ARG A 200 2.56 -27.77 19.67
C ARG A 200 2.92 -28.51 18.38
N VAL A 201 4.20 -28.61 18.03
CA VAL A 201 4.68 -29.29 16.84
C VAL A 201 4.72 -30.81 17.04
N GLU A 202 5.17 -31.28 18.21
CA GLU A 202 5.40 -32.71 18.48
C GLU A 202 4.16 -33.60 18.20
N PRO A 203 2.93 -33.24 18.62
CA PRO A 203 1.73 -34.04 18.29
C PRO A 203 1.39 -34.10 16.80
N LEU A 204 1.91 -33.13 16.01
CA LEU A 204 1.68 -33.02 14.58
C LEU A 204 2.78 -33.73 13.76
N ALA A 205 3.95 -33.98 14.34
CA ALA A 205 5.18 -34.44 13.66
C ALA A 205 4.94 -35.66 12.74
N GLY A 206 4.16 -36.64 13.20
CA GLY A 206 3.84 -37.83 12.40
C GLY A 206 2.86 -37.58 11.23
N ARG A 207 2.30 -36.36 11.12
CA ARG A 207 1.38 -35.95 10.07
C ARG A 207 2.01 -34.96 9.09
N LEU A 208 3.25 -34.51 9.37
CA LEU A 208 3.96 -33.57 8.51
C LEU A 208 4.64 -34.34 7.37
N PRO A 209 4.44 -33.94 6.10
CA PRO A 209 5.09 -34.55 4.95
C PRO A 209 6.62 -34.45 5.06
N TRP A 210 7.29 -35.54 4.68
CA TRP A 210 8.73 -35.71 4.68
C TRP A 210 9.27 -35.64 3.27
N GLN A 211 10.29 -34.80 3.02
CA GLN A 211 10.95 -34.71 1.71
C GLN A 211 12.33 -34.08 1.82
N ALA A 212 13.06 -33.99 0.71
CA ALA A 212 14.22 -33.15 0.59
C ALA A 212 13.78 -31.66 0.73
N VAL A 213 14.55 -30.87 1.51
CA VAL A 213 14.35 -29.44 1.70
C VAL A 213 15.68 -28.71 1.47
N HIS A 214 15.61 -27.52 0.92
CA HIS A 214 16.78 -26.64 0.78
C HIS A 214 17.30 -26.22 2.17
N GLY A 215 16.39 -25.97 3.10
CA GLY A 215 16.65 -25.69 4.52
C GLY A 215 17.09 -24.27 4.82
N ASP A 216 17.35 -23.43 3.80
CA ASP A 216 17.78 -22.04 3.97
C ASP A 216 17.28 -21.11 2.85
N VAL A 217 16.00 -21.23 2.45
CA VAL A 217 15.34 -20.32 1.52
C VAL A 217 15.02 -19.00 2.25
N THR A 218 16.06 -18.25 2.57
CA THR A 218 15.98 -16.98 3.30
C THR A 218 16.15 -15.79 2.36
N ASP A 219 15.93 -14.58 2.87
CA ASP A 219 16.24 -13.35 2.16
C ASP A 219 17.74 -13.18 1.84
N ASP A 220 18.63 -13.90 2.51
CA ASP A 220 20.05 -13.95 2.16
C ASP A 220 20.33 -14.82 0.92
N ASN A 221 19.50 -15.83 0.66
CA ASN A 221 19.69 -16.81 -0.39
C ASN A 221 18.72 -16.70 -1.56
N VAL A 222 17.67 -15.87 -1.44
CA VAL A 222 16.77 -15.55 -2.54
C VAL A 222 17.29 -14.31 -3.28
N VAL A 223 17.59 -14.51 -4.55
CA VAL A 223 18.09 -13.46 -5.45
C VAL A 223 16.91 -12.81 -6.17
N CYS A 224 17.03 -11.51 -6.39
CA CYS A 224 16.00 -10.70 -7.04
C CYS A 224 16.45 -10.17 -8.38
N LEU A 225 15.57 -10.20 -9.34
CA LEU A 225 15.68 -9.34 -10.50
C LEU A 225 15.26 -7.91 -10.08
N LEU A 226 16.11 -6.94 -10.42
CA LEU A 226 15.80 -5.53 -10.23
C LEU A 226 15.46 -4.92 -11.59
N GLU A 227 14.18 -4.69 -11.84
CA GLU A 227 13.70 -4.04 -13.05
C GLU A 227 12.89 -2.80 -12.69
N ARG A 228 13.26 -1.67 -13.29
CA ARG A 228 12.53 -0.39 -13.14
C ARG A 228 12.25 -0.04 -11.67
N GLY A 229 13.22 -0.26 -10.78
CA GLY A 229 13.09 0.04 -9.35
C GLY A 229 12.27 -0.95 -8.54
N LEU A 230 11.66 -1.95 -9.16
CA LEU A 230 10.93 -3.02 -8.48
C LEU A 230 11.79 -4.28 -8.38
N ARG A 231 11.67 -4.95 -7.25
CA ARG A 231 12.34 -6.22 -6.98
C ARG A 231 11.38 -7.38 -7.18
N THR A 232 11.85 -8.37 -7.92
CA THR A 232 11.11 -9.62 -8.12
C THR A 232 12.00 -10.76 -7.67
N PRO A 233 11.65 -11.46 -6.56
CA PRO A 233 12.31 -12.69 -6.17
C PRO A 233 12.17 -13.74 -7.27
N ASP A 234 13.28 -14.16 -7.86
CA ASP A 234 13.28 -15.07 -9.03
C ASP A 234 14.46 -16.01 -9.08
N GLY A 235 15.29 -16.04 -8.02
CA GLY A 235 16.47 -16.88 -7.97
C GLY A 235 16.77 -17.46 -6.61
N ILE A 236 17.46 -18.60 -6.57
CA ILE A 236 17.89 -19.28 -5.36
C ILE A 236 19.35 -19.66 -5.44
N ILE A 237 20.07 -19.46 -4.34
CA ILE A 237 21.51 -19.79 -4.19
C ILE A 237 21.71 -20.59 -2.90
N ASP A 238 22.88 -21.11 -2.72
CA ASP A 238 23.44 -21.76 -1.52
C ASP A 238 22.64 -22.97 -0.98
N PHE A 239 22.98 -24.13 -1.48
CA PHE A 239 22.41 -25.41 -1.08
C PHE A 239 23.14 -26.08 0.12
N GLY A 240 23.86 -25.29 0.94
CA GLY A 240 24.65 -25.80 2.07
C GLY A 240 23.87 -26.58 3.11
N ASP A 241 22.62 -26.24 3.35
CA ASP A 241 21.75 -26.83 4.36
C ASP A 241 20.74 -27.86 3.80
N LEU A 242 20.95 -28.28 2.54
CA LEU A 242 20.12 -29.30 1.91
C LEU A 242 20.08 -30.60 2.74
N THR A 243 18.89 -31.07 3.11
CA THR A 243 18.68 -32.27 3.93
C THR A 243 17.29 -32.87 3.71
N SER A 244 17.00 -34.04 4.29
CA SER A 244 15.65 -34.54 4.40
C SER A 244 14.98 -34.09 5.70
N SER A 245 13.83 -33.42 5.59
CA SER A 245 13.11 -32.86 6.74
C SER A 245 11.60 -32.69 6.47
N TRP A 246 10.89 -32.02 7.37
CA TRP A 246 9.50 -31.64 7.17
C TRP A 246 9.37 -30.59 6.06
N ALA A 247 8.55 -30.88 5.06
CA ALA A 247 8.33 -29.97 3.92
C ALA A 247 7.91 -28.56 4.30
N VAL A 248 7.08 -28.40 5.34
CA VAL A 248 6.63 -27.11 5.85
C VAL A 248 7.77 -26.28 6.47
N GLY A 249 8.88 -26.94 6.82
CA GLY A 249 10.09 -26.28 7.31
C GLY A 249 10.66 -25.28 6.31
N GLU A 250 10.53 -25.55 5.00
CA GLU A 250 10.98 -24.63 3.94
C GLU A 250 10.28 -23.25 4.05
N LEU A 251 8.95 -23.26 4.18
CA LEU A 251 8.20 -22.04 4.35
C LEU A 251 8.48 -21.38 5.71
N ALA A 252 8.60 -22.17 6.79
CA ALA A 252 8.88 -21.62 8.12
C ALA A 252 10.21 -20.84 8.15
N VAL A 253 11.25 -21.38 7.49
CA VAL A 253 12.56 -20.72 7.36
C VAL A 253 12.41 -19.43 6.54
N ALA A 254 11.75 -19.49 5.38
CA ALA A 254 11.56 -18.34 4.50
C ALA A 254 10.85 -17.18 5.22
N ILE A 255 9.70 -17.45 5.85
CA ILE A 255 8.91 -16.38 6.48
C ILE A 255 9.55 -15.85 7.78
N THR A 256 10.38 -16.66 8.45
CA THR A 256 11.15 -16.18 9.60
C THR A 256 12.08 -15.04 9.19
N SER A 257 12.71 -15.12 8.03
CA SER A 257 13.62 -14.08 7.53
C SER A 257 12.92 -12.74 7.25
N VAL A 258 11.64 -12.75 6.91
CA VAL A 258 10.83 -11.52 6.70
C VAL A 258 10.77 -10.67 7.97
N LEU A 259 10.72 -11.29 9.13
CA LEU A 259 10.54 -10.61 10.41
C LEU A 259 11.73 -9.70 10.81
N ARG A 260 12.88 -9.81 10.17
CA ARG A 260 14.02 -8.91 10.45
C ARG A 260 13.92 -7.54 9.76
N HIS A 261 13.06 -7.42 8.76
CA HIS A 261 12.93 -6.20 7.94
C HIS A 261 12.17 -5.07 8.62
N ALA A 262 12.39 -3.82 8.18
CA ALA A 262 11.73 -2.65 8.74
C ALA A 262 10.21 -2.74 8.57
N GLY A 263 9.46 -2.35 9.58
CA GLY A 263 7.99 -2.37 9.56
C GLY A 263 7.36 -3.77 9.52
N ALA A 264 8.15 -4.85 9.50
CA ALA A 264 7.60 -6.20 9.52
C ALA A 264 6.97 -6.52 10.88
N GLU A 265 5.80 -7.12 10.83
CA GLU A 265 5.05 -7.65 11.96
C GLU A 265 4.68 -9.11 11.68
N PRO A 266 4.20 -9.90 12.66
CA PRO A 266 3.81 -11.28 12.42
C PRO A 266 2.87 -11.49 11.24
N CYS A 267 1.87 -10.62 11.04
CA CYS A 267 0.94 -10.69 9.90
C CYS A 267 1.61 -10.40 8.55
N SER A 268 2.75 -9.72 8.52
CA SER A 268 3.48 -9.39 7.27
C SER A 268 3.92 -10.64 6.48
N VAL A 269 3.93 -11.83 7.09
CA VAL A 269 4.30 -13.08 6.43
C VAL A 269 3.17 -13.70 5.60
N LEU A 270 1.91 -13.28 5.80
CA LEU A 270 0.75 -13.91 5.18
C LEU A 270 0.78 -13.93 3.63
N PRO A 271 1.28 -12.90 2.94
CA PRO A 271 1.45 -12.95 1.49
C PRO A 271 2.35 -14.12 1.04
N ALA A 272 3.43 -14.42 1.78
CA ALA A 272 4.28 -15.57 1.47
C ALA A 272 3.59 -16.91 1.74
N VAL A 273 2.84 -16.99 2.85
CA VAL A 273 2.08 -18.18 3.21
C VAL A 273 1.05 -18.52 2.14
N ARG A 274 0.32 -17.51 1.64
CA ARG A 274 -0.66 -17.70 0.56
C ARG A 274 0.02 -18.12 -0.75
N ALA A 275 1.06 -17.38 -1.18
CA ALA A 275 1.77 -17.68 -2.43
C ALA A 275 2.42 -19.07 -2.43
N PHE A 276 2.94 -19.53 -1.30
CA PHE A 276 3.41 -20.89 -1.13
C PHE A 276 2.27 -21.90 -1.26
N HIS A 277 1.15 -21.68 -0.55
CA HIS A 277 -0.02 -22.55 -0.55
C HIS A 277 -0.64 -22.71 -1.94
N ASP A 278 -0.68 -21.65 -2.74
CA ASP A 278 -1.19 -21.68 -4.11
C ASP A 278 -0.38 -22.60 -5.02
N LEU A 279 0.91 -22.76 -4.78
CA LEU A 279 1.81 -23.63 -5.54
C LEU A 279 1.89 -25.04 -4.94
N ARG A 280 2.03 -25.10 -3.62
CA ARG A 280 2.10 -26.32 -2.83
C ARG A 280 1.11 -26.25 -1.69
N PRO A 281 -0.11 -26.79 -1.87
CA PRO A 281 -1.15 -26.73 -0.86
C PRO A 281 -0.70 -27.32 0.48
N LEU A 282 -0.82 -26.54 1.55
CA LEU A 282 -0.56 -26.98 2.91
C LEU A 282 -1.76 -27.74 3.46
N SER A 283 -1.51 -28.84 4.17
CA SER A 283 -2.52 -29.49 4.99
C SER A 283 -2.82 -28.69 6.26
N ALA A 284 -3.95 -28.92 6.91
CA ALA A 284 -4.26 -28.29 8.20
C ALA A 284 -3.20 -28.58 9.28
N ALA A 285 -2.54 -29.74 9.23
CA ALA A 285 -1.46 -30.06 10.15
C ALA A 285 -0.20 -29.23 9.90
N GLU A 286 0.17 -29.01 8.63
CA GLU A 286 1.29 -28.15 8.25
C GLU A 286 0.99 -26.68 8.61
N ALA A 287 -0.20 -26.20 8.30
CA ALA A 287 -0.62 -24.84 8.64
C ALA A 287 -0.63 -24.59 10.17
N ALA A 288 -1.05 -25.60 10.96
CA ALA A 288 -1.02 -25.52 12.42
C ALA A 288 0.40 -25.56 13.00
N ALA A 289 1.34 -26.25 12.36
CA ALA A 289 2.72 -26.34 12.76
C ALA A 289 3.53 -25.10 12.37
N LEU A 290 3.10 -24.35 11.36
CA LEU A 290 3.92 -23.32 10.70
C LEU A 290 4.42 -22.25 11.65
N TRP A 291 3.53 -21.59 12.40
CA TRP A 291 3.99 -20.52 13.31
C TRP A 291 4.82 -21.03 14.49
N PRO A 292 4.47 -22.14 15.15
CA PRO A 292 5.38 -22.77 16.10
C PRO A 292 6.79 -23.06 15.53
N LEU A 293 6.91 -23.48 14.27
CA LEU A 293 8.22 -23.66 13.60
C LEU A 293 8.95 -22.34 13.37
N VAL A 294 8.24 -21.24 13.09
CA VAL A 294 8.84 -19.87 13.03
C VAL A 294 9.44 -19.49 14.38
N VAL A 295 8.72 -19.72 15.48
CA VAL A 295 9.21 -19.43 16.83
C VAL A 295 10.44 -20.29 17.16
N LEU A 296 10.41 -21.57 16.79
CA LEU A 296 11.58 -22.45 16.97
C LEU A 296 12.77 -21.97 16.14
N ARG A 297 12.59 -21.58 14.87
CA ARG A 297 13.68 -21.03 14.04
C ARG A 297 14.26 -19.77 14.66
N ALA A 298 13.40 -18.87 15.13
CA ALA A 298 13.82 -17.64 15.80
C ALA A 298 14.64 -17.92 17.07
N ALA A 299 14.23 -18.90 17.88
CA ALA A 299 14.96 -19.31 19.07
C ALA A 299 16.34 -19.91 18.72
N VAL A 300 16.40 -20.78 17.70
CA VAL A 300 17.67 -21.36 17.20
C VAL A 300 18.62 -20.28 16.73
N LEU A 301 18.12 -19.26 15.98
CA LEU A 301 18.96 -18.14 15.53
C LEU A 301 19.61 -17.40 16.70
N VAL A 302 18.85 -17.06 17.75
CA VAL A 302 19.40 -16.37 18.94
C VAL A 302 20.50 -17.19 19.62
N VAL A 303 20.25 -18.47 19.91
CA VAL A 303 21.27 -19.28 20.64
C VAL A 303 22.50 -19.56 19.79
N SER A 304 22.31 -19.69 18.45
CA SER A 304 23.42 -19.95 17.52
C SER A 304 24.27 -18.69 17.31
N GLY A 305 23.66 -17.51 17.22
CA GLY A 305 24.37 -16.23 17.11
C GLY A 305 25.21 -15.95 18.38
N GLU A 306 24.65 -16.20 19.57
CA GLU A 306 25.37 -16.05 20.82
C GLU A 306 26.56 -17.06 20.93
N GLN A 307 26.41 -18.29 20.45
CA GLN A 307 27.50 -19.24 20.34
C GLN A 307 28.57 -18.73 19.38
N GLN A 308 28.19 -18.27 18.18
CA GLN A 308 29.14 -17.77 17.20
C GLN A 308 29.92 -16.55 17.73
N ALA A 309 29.22 -15.64 18.42
CA ALA A 309 29.84 -14.50 19.08
C ALA A 309 30.85 -14.91 20.18
N ALA A 310 30.62 -16.03 20.86
CA ALA A 310 31.56 -16.58 21.84
C ALA A 310 32.79 -17.18 21.17
N ILE A 311 32.69 -17.70 19.95
CA ILE A 311 33.81 -18.28 19.18
C ILE A 311 34.64 -17.18 18.52
N ASP A 312 34.00 -16.23 17.83
CA ASP A 312 34.66 -15.21 16.98
C ASP A 312 35.14 -13.98 17.77
N GLY A 313 34.68 -13.81 19.00
CA GLY A 313 34.86 -12.60 19.79
C GLY A 313 33.89 -11.46 19.35
N VAL A 314 33.70 -10.50 20.25
CA VAL A 314 32.76 -9.38 20.03
C VAL A 314 33.40 -8.32 19.13
N ASN A 315 32.77 -8.04 17.98
CA ASN A 315 33.05 -6.91 17.10
C ASN A 315 31.75 -6.25 16.65
N ASP A 316 31.82 -5.10 15.98
CA ASP A 316 30.62 -4.34 15.58
C ASP A 316 29.70 -5.13 14.65
N TYR A 317 30.23 -5.99 13.79
CA TYR A 317 29.47 -6.84 12.89
C TYR A 317 28.68 -7.91 13.66
N VAL A 318 29.34 -8.61 14.57
CA VAL A 318 28.74 -9.65 15.42
C VAL A 318 27.65 -9.03 16.32
N THR A 319 27.92 -7.85 16.89
CA THR A 319 26.96 -7.16 17.75
C THR A 319 25.69 -6.77 16.96
N GLY A 320 25.84 -6.30 15.74
CA GLY A 320 24.72 -5.96 14.85
C GLY A 320 23.88 -7.18 14.47
N ALA A 321 24.50 -8.33 14.19
CA ALA A 321 23.81 -9.59 13.89
C ALA A 321 23.00 -10.08 15.09
N LEU A 322 23.57 -10.11 16.30
CA LEU A 322 22.86 -10.50 17.53
C LEU A 322 21.63 -9.64 17.80
N GLU A 323 21.72 -8.32 17.59
CA GLU A 323 20.59 -7.42 17.76
C GLU A 323 19.48 -7.69 16.76
N HIS A 324 19.82 -8.08 15.52
CA HIS A 324 18.85 -8.47 14.51
C HIS A 324 18.13 -9.78 14.89
N GLU A 325 18.83 -10.79 15.35
CA GLU A 325 18.27 -12.07 15.78
C GLU A 325 17.35 -11.91 17.00
N ARG A 326 17.76 -11.09 17.98
CA ARG A 326 16.92 -10.74 19.13
C ARG A 326 15.62 -10.05 18.71
N ARG A 327 15.70 -9.03 17.83
CA ARG A 327 14.50 -8.34 17.31
C ARG A 327 13.59 -9.27 16.54
N LEU A 328 14.13 -10.17 15.74
CA LEU A 328 13.36 -11.18 15.03
C LEU A 328 12.60 -12.08 15.99
N PHE A 329 13.28 -12.58 17.05
CA PHE A 329 12.66 -13.38 18.09
C PHE A 329 11.55 -12.61 18.83
N GLU A 330 11.79 -11.37 19.22
CA GLU A 330 10.80 -10.51 19.86
C GLU A 330 9.55 -10.32 18.98
N ARG A 331 9.75 -10.13 17.67
CA ARG A 331 8.64 -10.01 16.72
C ARG A 331 7.87 -11.33 16.58
N ALA A 332 8.55 -12.46 16.46
CA ALA A 332 7.88 -13.75 16.41
C ALA A 332 7.04 -14.03 17.66
N MET A 333 7.43 -13.47 18.81
CA MET A 333 6.75 -13.62 20.10
C MET A 333 5.75 -12.50 20.41
N SER A 334 5.66 -11.44 19.60
CA SER A 334 4.80 -10.28 19.86
C SER A 334 3.30 -10.57 19.78
N VAL A 335 2.92 -11.68 19.14
CA VAL A 335 1.55 -12.18 19.05
C VAL A 335 1.54 -13.65 19.48
N PRO A 336 0.57 -14.09 20.32
CA PRO A 336 0.49 -15.48 20.74
C PRO A 336 0.46 -16.45 19.57
N ALA A 337 1.13 -17.58 19.69
CA ALA A 337 1.23 -18.56 18.60
C ALA A 337 -0.14 -19.12 18.19
N GLU A 338 -1.08 -19.22 19.11
CA GLU A 338 -2.47 -19.62 18.87
C GLU A 338 -3.19 -18.67 17.93
N VAL A 339 -2.99 -17.37 18.14
CA VAL A 339 -3.57 -16.32 17.31
C VAL A 339 -3.03 -16.37 15.89
N MET A 340 -1.70 -16.50 15.76
CA MET A 340 -1.07 -16.62 14.44
C MET A 340 -1.45 -17.92 13.73
N THR A 341 -1.54 -19.02 14.45
CA THR A 341 -2.04 -20.30 13.90
C THR A 341 -3.48 -20.17 13.41
N GLY A 342 -4.37 -19.60 14.22
CA GLY A 342 -5.75 -19.33 13.83
C GLY A 342 -5.85 -18.40 12.62
N LEU A 343 -5.00 -17.38 12.55
CA LEU A 343 -4.92 -16.44 11.44
C LEU A 343 -4.48 -17.13 10.14
N ILE A 344 -3.42 -17.95 10.19
CA ILE A 344 -2.91 -18.71 9.04
C ILE A 344 -3.97 -19.70 8.55
N LEU A 345 -4.61 -20.46 9.44
CA LEU A 345 -5.68 -21.38 9.07
C LEU A 345 -6.86 -20.66 8.41
N ALA A 346 -7.27 -19.52 8.94
CA ALA A 346 -8.33 -18.71 8.37
C ALA A 346 -7.96 -18.14 6.99
N GLU A 347 -6.73 -17.69 6.84
CA GLU A 347 -6.21 -17.13 5.59
C GLU A 347 -6.17 -18.17 4.45
N LEU A 348 -5.88 -19.42 4.79
CA LEU A 348 -5.81 -20.53 3.83
C LEU A 348 -7.15 -21.24 3.61
N GLY A 349 -8.22 -20.80 4.29
CA GLY A 349 -9.52 -21.51 4.24
C GLY A 349 -9.49 -22.89 4.88
N LEU A 350 -8.51 -23.16 5.76
CA LEU A 350 -8.30 -24.40 6.50
C LEU A 350 -8.82 -24.33 7.94
N ALA A 351 -9.42 -23.23 8.33
CA ALA A 351 -10.04 -23.08 9.65
C ALA A 351 -11.15 -24.13 9.82
N GLY A 352 -11.22 -24.69 11.02
CA GLY A 352 -12.34 -25.58 11.40
C GLY A 352 -13.68 -24.86 11.41
N GLU A 353 -14.74 -25.59 11.74
CA GLU A 353 -16.06 -24.95 11.95
C GLU A 353 -15.96 -23.85 13.01
N PRO A 354 -16.77 -22.77 12.88
CA PRO A 354 -16.86 -21.76 13.90
C PRO A 354 -17.12 -22.36 15.27
N LEU A 355 -16.61 -21.71 16.31
CA LEU A 355 -16.86 -22.18 17.68
C LEU A 355 -18.37 -22.33 17.89
N PRO A 356 -18.81 -23.42 18.54
CA PRO A 356 -20.23 -23.69 18.72
C PRO A 356 -20.88 -22.57 19.52
N THR A 357 -22.08 -22.19 19.13
CA THR A 357 -22.90 -21.23 19.90
C THR A 357 -23.10 -21.79 21.30
N PRO A 358 -22.71 -21.07 22.34
CA PRO A 358 -22.89 -21.57 23.70
C PRO A 358 -24.37 -21.76 24.04
N SER A 359 -24.68 -22.89 24.62
CA SER A 359 -26.01 -23.17 25.21
C SER A 359 -25.91 -23.17 26.72
N GLY A 360 -26.73 -22.44 27.39
CA GLY A 360 -26.70 -22.35 28.86
C GLY A 360 -27.72 -21.38 29.43
N VAL A 361 -27.55 -21.03 30.70
CA VAL A 361 -28.38 -20.07 31.39
C VAL A 361 -28.19 -18.69 30.79
N VAL A 362 -29.27 -18.13 30.29
CA VAL A 362 -29.32 -16.75 29.79
C VAL A 362 -29.29 -15.79 30.95
N VAL A 363 -28.40 -14.85 30.96
CA VAL A 363 -28.34 -13.75 31.91
C VAL A 363 -29.54 -12.83 31.67
N ASP A 364 -30.31 -12.55 32.68
CA ASP A 364 -31.45 -11.60 32.58
C ASP A 364 -30.92 -10.16 32.68
N LEU A 365 -30.81 -9.52 31.51
CA LEU A 365 -30.40 -8.12 31.39
C LEU A 365 -31.58 -7.15 31.40
N GLY A 366 -32.82 -7.65 31.59
CA GLY A 366 -34.03 -6.83 31.50
C GLY A 366 -34.19 -6.22 30.10
N ARG A 367 -34.64 -4.98 30.06
CA ARG A 367 -34.73 -4.22 28.79
C ARG A 367 -33.32 -3.74 28.37
N CYS A 368 -32.68 -4.45 27.45
CA CYS A 368 -31.33 -4.14 26.98
C CYS A 368 -31.34 -3.43 25.64
N ALA A 369 -30.59 -2.34 25.50
CA ALA A 369 -30.29 -1.68 24.24
C ALA A 369 -28.96 -2.18 23.69
N VAL A 370 -28.84 -2.29 22.34
CA VAL A 370 -27.59 -2.66 21.69
C VAL A 370 -27.05 -1.45 20.93
N LEU A 371 -25.87 -0.99 21.31
CA LEU A 371 -25.16 0.10 20.63
C LEU A 371 -24.47 -0.43 19.35
N ASP A 372 -24.61 0.33 18.30
CA ASP A 372 -23.81 0.22 17.08
C ASP A 372 -22.70 1.28 17.13
N LEU A 373 -21.45 0.83 17.19
CA LEU A 373 -20.26 1.70 17.24
C LEU A 373 -19.41 1.55 15.98
N SER A 374 -19.94 0.85 14.97
CA SER A 374 -19.26 0.65 13.68
C SER A 374 -19.21 1.93 12.83
N ALA A 375 -18.44 1.91 11.77
CA ALA A 375 -18.38 3.00 10.82
C ALA A 375 -19.73 3.30 10.13
N GLN A 376 -20.72 2.41 10.23
CA GLN A 376 -22.07 2.56 9.64
C GLN A 376 -23.08 3.22 10.58
N SER A 377 -22.73 3.37 11.84
CA SER A 377 -23.67 3.87 12.87
C SER A 377 -23.92 5.37 12.78
N ASP A 378 -25.17 5.79 12.91
CA ASP A 378 -25.53 7.21 13.02
C ASP A 378 -24.99 7.82 14.34
N ALA A 379 -24.75 7.03 15.37
CA ALA A 379 -24.25 7.48 16.66
C ALA A 379 -22.81 8.07 16.58
N VAL A 380 -22.10 7.81 15.51
CA VAL A 380 -20.74 8.30 15.25
C VAL A 380 -20.68 9.39 14.16
N ASP A 381 -21.85 9.97 13.78
CA ASP A 381 -21.91 11.05 12.79
C ASP A 381 -21.20 12.34 13.24
N GLU A 382 -20.96 13.24 12.30
CA GLU A 382 -20.37 14.56 12.51
C GLU A 382 -19.02 14.54 13.28
N GLY A 383 -18.28 13.43 13.20
CA GLY A 383 -17.00 13.28 13.90
C GLY A 383 -17.12 12.94 15.39
N ALA A 384 -18.33 12.63 15.89
CA ALA A 384 -18.55 12.29 17.29
C ALA A 384 -17.65 11.14 17.80
N TRP A 385 -17.27 10.22 16.90
CA TRP A 385 -16.35 9.11 17.22
C TRP A 385 -14.95 9.56 17.68
N LEU A 386 -14.57 10.82 17.40
CA LEU A 386 -13.32 11.42 17.90
C LEU A 386 -13.44 11.96 19.32
N GLU A 387 -14.65 12.04 19.86
CA GLU A 387 -14.88 12.59 21.18
C GLU A 387 -14.61 11.56 22.27
N PRO A 388 -13.72 11.86 23.23
CA PRO A 388 -13.46 10.97 24.35
C PRO A 388 -14.73 10.67 25.15
N GLY A 389 -14.93 9.40 25.50
CA GLY A 389 -16.05 8.96 26.34
C GLY A 389 -17.42 8.95 25.63
N LEU A 390 -17.48 8.97 24.30
CA LEU A 390 -18.74 8.87 23.56
C LEU A 390 -19.55 7.64 23.95
N GLU A 391 -18.91 6.46 24.03
CA GLU A 391 -19.56 5.20 24.37
C GLU A 391 -20.30 5.29 25.73
N ASP A 392 -19.64 5.85 26.75
CA ASP A 392 -20.22 6.01 28.09
C ASP A 392 -21.39 7.00 28.08
N ARG A 393 -21.28 8.11 27.32
CA ARG A 393 -22.39 9.08 27.20
C ARG A 393 -23.60 8.49 26.49
N LEU A 394 -23.40 7.72 25.41
CA LEU A 394 -24.49 7.05 24.72
C LEU A 394 -25.17 6.01 25.63
N ALA A 395 -24.37 5.21 26.33
CA ALA A 395 -24.91 4.22 27.27
C ALA A 395 -25.69 4.87 28.42
N GLN A 396 -25.15 5.93 29.04
CA GLN A 396 -25.83 6.66 30.12
C GLN A 396 -27.14 7.32 29.64
N ALA A 397 -27.18 7.84 28.42
CA ALA A 397 -28.40 8.40 27.84
C ALA A 397 -29.50 7.32 27.73
N LEU A 398 -29.18 6.14 27.22
CA LEU A 398 -30.10 5.02 27.09
C LEU A 398 -30.56 4.47 28.47
N LEU A 399 -29.67 4.37 29.46
CA LEU A 399 -30.02 4.01 30.81
C LEU A 399 -31.00 5.03 31.45
N ALA A 400 -30.78 6.33 31.16
CA ALA A 400 -31.67 7.40 31.61
C ALA A 400 -33.06 7.35 30.92
N GLU A 401 -33.17 6.78 29.72
CA GLU A 401 -34.42 6.49 29.01
C GLU A 401 -35.17 5.26 29.55
N GLY A 402 -34.62 4.60 30.58
CA GLY A 402 -35.23 3.47 31.25
C GLY A 402 -34.89 2.10 30.69
N TYR A 403 -33.74 1.97 30.01
CA TYR A 403 -33.12 0.67 29.73
C TYR A 403 -32.43 0.17 31.01
N ASP A 404 -32.54 -1.15 31.28
CA ASP A 404 -31.86 -1.79 32.41
C ASP A 404 -30.40 -2.07 32.14
N ALA A 405 -30.06 -2.29 30.85
CA ALA A 405 -28.70 -2.53 30.35
C ALA A 405 -28.50 -1.94 28.97
N VAL A 406 -27.21 -1.67 28.64
CA VAL A 406 -26.75 -1.29 27.30
C VAL A 406 -25.58 -2.18 26.95
N ALA A 407 -25.58 -2.78 25.76
CA ALA A 407 -24.57 -3.70 25.31
C ALA A 407 -23.94 -3.24 23.99
N THR A 408 -22.64 -3.55 23.75
CA THR A 408 -22.03 -3.48 22.42
C THR A 408 -22.15 -4.83 21.70
N ARG A 409 -21.56 -4.95 20.52
CA ARG A 409 -21.60 -6.17 19.72
C ARG A 409 -20.27 -6.91 19.74
N PHE A 410 -20.32 -8.24 19.80
CA PHE A 410 -19.16 -9.10 19.62
C PHE A 410 -18.61 -9.03 18.20
N GLY A 411 -17.29 -8.95 18.06
CA GLY A 411 -16.62 -8.94 16.76
C GLY A 411 -16.83 -7.68 15.92
N GLU A 412 -17.45 -6.64 16.50
CA GLU A 412 -17.63 -5.35 15.86
C GLU A 412 -16.31 -4.59 15.76
N ALA A 413 -16.04 -3.99 14.61
CA ALA A 413 -14.99 -2.99 14.48
C ALA A 413 -15.53 -1.63 14.90
N ARG A 414 -15.12 -1.16 16.08
CA ARG A 414 -15.59 0.09 16.69
C ARG A 414 -14.83 1.28 16.18
N LEU A 415 -15.52 2.21 15.54
CA LEU A 415 -14.91 3.45 15.06
C LEU A 415 -14.45 4.34 16.23
N THR A 416 -15.12 4.26 17.38
CA THR A 416 -14.74 4.97 18.62
C THR A 416 -13.38 4.57 19.19
N ALA A 417 -12.86 3.41 18.81
CA ALA A 417 -11.52 2.94 19.17
C ALA A 417 -10.45 3.31 18.12
N SER A 418 -10.84 3.95 17.03
CA SER A 418 -9.93 4.35 15.96
C SER A 418 -9.05 5.55 16.33
N ARG A 419 -8.06 5.82 15.50
CA ARG A 419 -7.18 7.00 15.63
C ARG A 419 -6.93 7.60 14.26
N VAL A 420 -7.01 8.93 14.19
CA VAL A 420 -6.55 9.70 13.02
C VAL A 420 -5.03 9.81 13.03
N LEU A 421 -4.44 9.98 11.85
CA LEU A 421 -2.99 10.17 11.67
C LEU A 421 -2.17 9.08 12.37
N ALA A 422 -2.58 7.83 12.20
CA ALA A 422 -1.87 6.66 12.72
C ALA A 422 -1.24 5.88 11.58
N ASP A 423 0.05 5.60 11.70
CA ASP A 423 0.86 4.83 10.73
C ASP A 423 0.67 3.30 10.85
N HIS A 424 -0.19 2.88 11.76
CA HIS A 424 -0.58 1.49 11.98
C HIS A 424 -2.06 1.40 12.37
N SER A 425 -2.67 0.24 12.17
CA SER A 425 -4.07 0.03 12.54
C SER A 425 -4.23 -0.01 14.06
N PRO A 426 -5.14 0.79 14.63
CA PRO A 426 -5.49 0.69 16.05
C PRO A 426 -6.25 -0.61 16.36
N ALA A 427 -6.33 -0.97 17.64
CA ALA A 427 -7.13 -2.09 18.10
C ALA A 427 -8.62 -1.69 18.13
N THR A 428 -9.36 -2.06 17.08
CA THR A 428 -10.76 -1.66 16.88
C THR A 428 -11.76 -2.80 17.01
N VAL A 429 -11.33 -4.06 16.80
CA VAL A 429 -12.23 -5.21 16.74
C VAL A 429 -12.47 -5.79 18.13
N ALA A 430 -13.72 -5.83 18.54
CA ALA A 430 -14.15 -6.32 19.86
C ALA A 430 -14.10 -7.84 19.95
N THR A 431 -13.45 -8.36 21.01
CA THR A 431 -13.36 -9.79 21.32
C THR A 431 -14.39 -10.24 22.36
N GLY A 432 -15.24 -9.32 22.81
CA GLY A 432 -16.30 -9.53 23.75
C GLY A 432 -17.38 -8.46 23.61
N ILE A 433 -18.20 -8.34 24.62
CA ILE A 433 -19.30 -7.39 24.71
C ILE A 433 -19.07 -6.49 25.92
N ASP A 434 -19.09 -5.18 25.74
CA ASP A 434 -19.15 -4.23 26.85
C ASP A 434 -20.59 -4.03 27.25
N LEU A 435 -20.82 -4.08 28.56
CA LEU A 435 -22.13 -3.90 29.18
C LEU A 435 -22.09 -2.73 30.17
N TRP A 436 -23.09 -1.86 30.09
CA TRP A 436 -23.43 -0.88 31.11
C TRP A 436 -24.74 -1.31 31.73
N THR A 437 -24.80 -1.42 33.02
CA THR A 437 -25.98 -1.91 33.76
C THR A 437 -26.46 -0.92 34.82
N ALA A 438 -27.78 -0.75 34.95
CA ALA A 438 -28.39 0.09 35.97
C ALA A 438 -28.26 -0.52 37.38
N ALA A 439 -28.14 -1.85 37.47
CA ALA A 439 -27.97 -2.61 38.73
C ALA A 439 -26.90 -3.70 38.53
N PRO A 440 -26.28 -4.20 39.59
CA PRO A 440 -25.32 -5.30 39.49
C PRO A 440 -25.95 -6.55 38.86
N VAL A 441 -25.20 -7.18 37.94
CA VAL A 441 -25.58 -8.41 37.23
C VAL A 441 -24.64 -9.55 37.65
N GLU A 442 -25.22 -10.72 37.93
CA GLU A 442 -24.45 -11.94 38.20
C GLU A 442 -24.22 -12.70 36.89
N PHE A 443 -22.98 -13.08 36.60
CA PHE A 443 -22.59 -13.80 35.41
C PHE A 443 -22.31 -15.27 35.72
N PRO A 444 -22.73 -16.21 34.85
CA PRO A 444 -22.49 -17.64 35.02
C PRO A 444 -21.00 -17.97 34.90
N ALA A 445 -20.59 -19.07 35.53
CA ALA A 445 -19.27 -19.61 35.42
C ALA A 445 -18.92 -19.91 33.92
N GLY A 446 -17.69 -19.60 33.52
CA GLY A 446 -17.22 -19.77 32.15
C GLY A 446 -17.12 -18.48 31.34
N LEU A 447 -17.84 -17.42 31.75
CA LEU A 447 -17.61 -16.08 31.20
C LEU A 447 -16.44 -15.40 31.91
N THR A 448 -15.59 -14.77 31.16
CA THR A 448 -14.55 -13.87 31.69
C THR A 448 -15.12 -12.46 31.73
N VAL A 449 -15.23 -11.91 32.95
CA VAL A 449 -15.77 -10.57 33.17
C VAL A 449 -14.65 -9.70 33.73
N THR A 450 -14.38 -8.59 33.06
CA THR A 450 -13.38 -7.60 33.49
C THR A 450 -13.99 -6.20 33.53
N GLY A 451 -13.48 -5.31 34.36
CA GLY A 451 -14.01 -3.95 34.56
C GLY A 451 -14.52 -3.75 35.98
N GLU A 452 -14.90 -2.51 36.29
CA GLU A 452 -15.40 -2.09 37.62
C GLU A 452 -16.61 -1.19 37.49
N GLY A 453 -17.45 -1.18 38.50
CA GLY A 453 -18.63 -0.32 38.56
C GLY A 453 -19.76 -0.80 37.64
N ASN A 454 -20.32 0.13 36.88
CA ASN A 454 -21.48 -0.13 36.01
C ASN A 454 -21.10 -0.47 34.57
N ARG A 455 -19.81 -0.52 34.23
CA ARG A 455 -19.29 -0.96 32.92
C ARG A 455 -18.41 -2.20 33.11
N VAL A 456 -18.76 -3.28 32.44
CA VAL A 456 -17.99 -4.53 32.43
C VAL A 456 -17.79 -5.01 31.00
N HIS A 457 -16.64 -5.65 30.72
CA HIS A 457 -16.37 -6.37 29.47
C HIS A 457 -16.59 -7.86 29.71
N VAL A 458 -17.38 -8.48 28.86
CA VAL A 458 -17.74 -9.90 28.94
C VAL A 458 -17.22 -10.64 27.73
N SER A 459 -16.38 -11.64 27.93
CA SER A 459 -15.83 -12.49 26.86
C SER A 459 -15.94 -13.98 27.22
N LEU A 460 -15.87 -14.85 26.21
CA LEU A 460 -15.96 -16.30 26.35
C LEU A 460 -14.78 -16.98 25.65
N PRO A 461 -13.57 -16.91 26.21
CA PRO A 461 -12.40 -17.56 25.62
C PRO A 461 -12.52 -19.08 25.68
N VAL A 462 -11.94 -19.79 24.70
CA VAL A 462 -11.80 -21.24 24.74
C VAL A 462 -10.85 -21.64 25.88
N PRO A 463 -10.95 -22.87 26.42
CA PRO A 463 -9.99 -23.35 27.43
C PRO A 463 -8.55 -23.20 26.96
N ASP A 464 -7.68 -22.78 27.85
CA ASP A 464 -6.25 -22.56 27.62
C ASP A 464 -5.91 -21.45 26.58
N ALA A 465 -6.87 -20.60 26.22
CA ALA A 465 -6.59 -19.42 25.41
C ALA A 465 -5.63 -18.46 26.12
N PRO A 466 -4.77 -17.76 25.41
CA PRO A 466 -3.99 -16.65 25.98
C PRO A 466 -4.94 -15.55 26.50
N ALA A 467 -4.43 -14.67 27.36
CA ALA A 467 -5.20 -13.53 27.85
C ALA A 467 -5.73 -12.70 26.65
N VAL A 468 -7.05 -12.66 26.50
CA VAL A 468 -7.73 -12.02 25.37
C VAL A 468 -7.94 -10.54 25.65
N PRO A 469 -7.35 -9.62 24.85
CA PRO A 469 -7.62 -8.18 25.00
C PRO A 469 -9.08 -7.85 24.62
N PRO A 470 -9.70 -6.85 25.21
CA PRO A 470 -11.08 -6.42 24.86
C PRO A 470 -11.23 -5.97 23.42
N LEU A 471 -10.20 -5.35 22.88
CA LEU A 471 -10.10 -4.91 21.48
C LEU A 471 -8.79 -5.41 20.89
N VAL A 472 -8.84 -5.81 19.63
CA VAL A 472 -7.67 -6.29 18.87
C VAL A 472 -7.55 -5.57 17.54
N ARG A 473 -6.34 -5.56 17.00
CA ARG A 473 -6.08 -4.97 15.69
C ARG A 473 -6.77 -5.78 14.57
N PRO A 474 -7.32 -5.13 13.54
CA PRO A 474 -8.03 -5.80 12.44
C PRO A 474 -7.22 -6.92 11.79
N GLU A 475 -5.91 -6.73 11.60
CA GLU A 475 -5.01 -7.70 10.96
C GLU A 475 -4.94 -9.04 11.70
N TYR A 476 -5.16 -9.03 13.01
CA TYR A 476 -5.13 -10.23 13.87
C TYR A 476 -6.52 -10.69 14.30
N ALA A 477 -7.58 -9.99 13.88
CA ALA A 477 -8.93 -10.24 14.37
C ALA A 477 -9.41 -11.68 14.11
N LYS A 478 -9.17 -12.23 12.92
CA LYS A 478 -9.53 -13.61 12.58
C LYS A 478 -8.87 -14.63 13.52
N GLY A 479 -7.60 -14.41 13.87
CA GLY A 479 -6.87 -15.26 14.80
C GLY A 479 -7.40 -15.20 16.23
N TRP A 480 -7.63 -14.00 16.74
CA TRP A 480 -8.20 -13.82 18.07
C TRP A 480 -9.63 -14.37 18.19
N LEU A 481 -10.46 -14.10 17.19
CA LEU A 481 -11.86 -14.54 17.18
C LEU A 481 -12.03 -16.06 16.96
N ALA A 482 -10.98 -16.76 16.53
CA ALA A 482 -10.93 -18.22 16.56
C ALA A 482 -10.74 -18.78 17.98
N LEU A 483 -10.34 -17.95 18.94
CA LEU A 483 -10.08 -18.32 20.34
C LEU A 483 -11.16 -17.84 21.30
N VAL A 484 -12.21 -17.18 20.80
CA VAL A 484 -13.27 -16.61 21.65
C VAL A 484 -14.63 -16.89 21.02
N ALA A 485 -15.50 -17.54 21.74
CA ALA A 485 -16.89 -17.73 21.31
C ALA A 485 -17.72 -16.45 21.55
N ASP A 486 -18.77 -16.25 20.75
CA ASP A 486 -19.71 -15.13 20.92
C ASP A 486 -20.50 -15.28 22.24
N PRO A 487 -20.35 -14.36 23.21
CA PRO A 487 -21.09 -14.44 24.46
C PRO A 487 -22.54 -13.94 24.34
N ALA A 488 -22.96 -13.32 23.22
CA ALA A 488 -24.29 -12.73 23.04
C ALA A 488 -25.43 -13.69 23.35
N PRO A 489 -25.41 -14.98 22.94
CA PRO A 489 -26.49 -15.91 23.27
C PRO A 489 -26.66 -16.14 24.78
N LEU A 490 -25.60 -16.15 25.56
CA LEU A 490 -25.65 -16.29 27.02
C LEU A 490 -26.15 -15.03 27.72
N LEU A 491 -26.09 -13.89 27.04
CA LEU A 491 -26.57 -12.60 27.52
C LEU A 491 -27.99 -12.28 27.01
N GLY A 492 -28.64 -13.20 26.30
CA GLY A 492 -29.93 -12.96 25.68
C GLY A 492 -29.93 -11.90 24.57
N LEU A 493 -28.76 -11.63 23.98
CA LEU A 493 -28.55 -10.64 22.92
C LEU A 493 -28.58 -11.28 21.54
N PRO A 494 -28.96 -10.54 20.50
CA PRO A 494 -28.87 -11.02 19.15
C PRO A 494 -27.41 -11.26 18.74
N THR A 495 -27.16 -12.40 18.11
CA THR A 495 -25.86 -12.69 17.50
C THR A 495 -25.60 -11.70 16.37
N ALA A 496 -24.47 -11.04 16.39
CA ALA A 496 -24.09 -10.12 15.32
C ALA A 496 -23.87 -10.91 14.02
N THR A 497 -24.68 -10.59 13.00
CA THR A 497 -24.40 -11.04 11.63
C THR A 497 -23.26 -10.20 11.07
N ARG A 498 -22.10 -10.80 10.90
CA ARG A 498 -21.01 -10.14 10.16
C ARG A 498 -21.39 -10.08 8.68
N PRO A 499 -21.27 -8.92 8.03
CA PRO A 499 -21.31 -8.89 6.58
C PRO A 499 -20.23 -9.86 6.04
N ASP A 500 -20.58 -10.64 5.03
CA ASP A 500 -19.59 -11.47 4.33
C ASP A 500 -18.53 -10.57 3.68
N GLU A 501 -17.40 -10.43 4.37
CA GLU A 501 -16.35 -9.49 3.98
C GLU A 501 -15.56 -9.97 2.76
N GLY A 502 -15.56 -11.27 2.46
CA GLY A 502 -14.71 -11.88 1.43
C GLY A 502 -15.06 -11.52 -0.02
N ASP A 503 -16.27 -11.04 -0.30
CA ASP A 503 -16.85 -11.10 -1.64
C ASP A 503 -17.11 -9.73 -2.33
N LEU A 504 -16.82 -8.59 -1.66
CA LEU A 504 -17.18 -7.28 -2.20
C LEU A 504 -16.45 -6.97 -3.52
N LEU A 505 -15.14 -7.24 -3.61
CA LEU A 505 -14.38 -7.04 -4.84
C LEU A 505 -14.84 -7.97 -5.97
N LYS A 506 -15.13 -9.24 -5.68
CA LYS A 506 -15.67 -10.20 -6.66
C LYS A 506 -17.07 -9.75 -7.13
N ARG A 507 -17.92 -9.32 -6.22
CA ARG A 507 -19.26 -8.79 -6.55
C ARG A 507 -19.16 -7.52 -7.37
N ARG A 508 -18.21 -6.62 -7.04
CA ARG A 508 -17.91 -5.43 -7.85
C ARG A 508 -17.47 -5.84 -9.25
N ALA A 509 -16.52 -6.75 -9.38
CA ALA A 509 -16.03 -7.22 -10.69
C ALA A 509 -17.13 -7.90 -11.52
N ALA A 510 -18.11 -8.53 -10.89
CA ALA A 510 -19.22 -9.18 -11.58
C ALA A 510 -20.31 -8.21 -12.05
N SER A 511 -20.46 -7.03 -11.43
CA SER A 511 -21.59 -6.12 -11.67
C SER A 511 -21.19 -4.71 -12.10
N PHE A 512 -19.94 -4.32 -11.91
CA PHE A 512 -19.42 -2.99 -12.20
C PHE A 512 -18.47 -3.05 -13.39
N ALA A 513 -18.52 -2.09 -14.31
CA ALA A 513 -17.70 -2.13 -15.51
C ALA A 513 -16.19 -2.08 -15.14
N ALA A 514 -15.42 -3.06 -15.62
CA ALA A 514 -14.00 -3.20 -15.30
C ALA A 514 -13.17 -1.96 -15.68
N VAL A 515 -13.60 -1.19 -16.66
CA VAL A 515 -12.99 0.09 -17.07
C VAL A 515 -13.10 1.18 -15.99
N GLN A 516 -13.99 1.02 -15.01
CA GLN A 516 -14.07 1.88 -13.83
C GLN A 516 -13.16 1.30 -12.74
N GLU A 517 -11.86 1.44 -12.92
CA GLU A 517 -10.82 0.91 -12.05
C GLU A 517 -10.96 1.38 -10.59
N HIS A 518 -10.39 0.65 -9.67
CA HIS A 518 -10.16 1.06 -8.28
C HIS A 518 -8.70 1.44 -8.07
N TYR A 519 -8.43 2.23 -7.06
CA TYR A 519 -7.09 2.82 -6.87
C TYR A 519 -6.00 1.82 -6.48
N TYR A 520 -6.29 0.80 -5.72
CA TYR A 520 -5.32 -0.15 -5.18
C TYR A 520 -5.70 -1.56 -5.59
N ALA A 521 -4.74 -2.48 -5.65
CA ALA A 521 -5.03 -3.89 -5.92
C ALA A 521 -5.98 -4.49 -4.87
N ASP A 522 -5.76 -4.12 -3.60
CA ASP A 522 -6.63 -4.44 -2.47
C ASP A 522 -7.10 -3.12 -1.81
N PRO A 523 -8.19 -2.51 -2.31
CA PRO A 523 -8.65 -1.22 -1.82
C PRO A 523 -9.31 -1.34 -0.44
N PRO A 524 -9.08 -0.39 0.48
CA PRO A 524 -9.78 -0.35 1.76
C PRO A 524 -11.27 -0.16 1.55
N ARG A 525 -12.09 -0.80 2.37
CA ARG A 525 -13.55 -0.68 2.34
C ARG A 525 -13.98 0.58 3.07
N ILE A 526 -13.97 1.70 2.37
CA ILE A 526 -14.34 2.99 2.92
C ILE A 526 -15.86 3.05 3.14
N GLU A 527 -16.27 3.36 4.34
CA GLU A 527 -17.68 3.49 4.72
C GLU A 527 -18.03 4.91 5.17
N ARG A 528 -17.08 5.63 5.76
CA ARG A 528 -17.33 6.95 6.32
C ARG A 528 -16.23 7.93 5.95
N GLY A 529 -16.58 9.20 5.91
CA GLY A 529 -15.63 10.29 5.80
C GLY A 529 -15.90 11.37 6.85
N TRP A 530 -14.86 12.06 7.29
CA TRP A 530 -14.96 13.23 8.15
C TRP A 530 -13.80 14.19 7.89
N ARG A 531 -14.12 15.43 7.48
CA ARG A 531 -13.10 16.43 7.12
C ARG A 531 -12.16 15.87 6.04
N HIS A 532 -10.86 15.74 6.32
CA HIS A 532 -9.85 15.19 5.43
C HIS A 532 -9.49 13.73 5.75
N HIS A 533 -10.37 13.01 6.43
CA HIS A 533 -10.20 11.61 6.79
C HIS A 533 -11.26 10.72 6.16
N LEU A 534 -10.86 9.49 5.83
CA LEU A 534 -11.71 8.41 5.37
C LEU A 534 -11.59 7.22 6.32
N ALA A 535 -12.71 6.70 6.80
CA ALA A 535 -12.74 5.55 7.71
C ALA A 535 -13.25 4.30 6.99
N ALA A 536 -12.52 3.21 7.18
CA ALA A 536 -12.88 1.90 6.66
C ALA A 536 -13.75 1.11 7.64
N THR A 537 -14.37 0.04 7.14
CA THR A 537 -15.26 -0.83 7.92
C THR A 537 -14.57 -1.58 9.05
N ASP A 538 -13.26 -1.74 8.99
CA ASP A 538 -12.42 -2.32 10.04
C ASP A 538 -12.05 -1.31 11.16
N GLY A 539 -12.53 -0.07 11.05
CA GLY A 539 -12.24 1.01 11.97
C GLY A 539 -10.91 1.73 11.70
N ARG A 540 -10.14 1.37 10.69
CA ARG A 540 -8.95 2.11 10.30
C ARG A 540 -9.31 3.43 9.62
N VAL A 541 -8.58 4.48 9.96
CA VAL A 541 -8.79 5.82 9.41
C VAL A 541 -7.58 6.26 8.59
N TYR A 542 -7.85 6.76 7.40
CA TYR A 542 -6.86 7.20 6.43
C TYR A 542 -6.89 8.71 6.25
N LEU A 543 -5.74 9.32 6.07
CA LEU A 543 -5.59 10.70 5.59
C LEU A 543 -5.84 10.72 4.07
N ASP A 544 -6.79 11.53 3.62
CA ASP A 544 -7.12 11.71 2.21
C ASP A 544 -6.29 12.85 1.59
N MET A 545 -5.34 12.50 0.75
CA MET A 545 -4.47 13.47 0.07
C MET A 545 -4.81 13.66 -1.40
N VAL A 546 -5.86 13.01 -1.92
CA VAL A 546 -6.14 13.00 -3.37
C VAL A 546 -7.52 13.53 -3.76
N ASN A 547 -8.49 13.56 -2.83
CA ASN A 547 -9.90 13.73 -3.19
C ASN A 547 -10.32 15.20 -3.31
N ASN A 548 -9.97 15.84 -4.44
CA ASN A 548 -10.33 17.22 -4.73
C ASN A 548 -11.82 17.46 -4.99
N VAL A 549 -12.64 16.41 -5.04
CA VAL A 549 -14.10 16.52 -5.18
C VAL A 549 -14.73 17.01 -3.87
N ALA A 550 -14.23 16.53 -2.72
CA ALA A 550 -14.68 16.93 -1.39
C ALA A 550 -13.91 18.19 -0.92
N VAL A 551 -14.15 19.33 -1.56
CA VAL A 551 -13.39 20.57 -1.31
C VAL A 551 -13.47 21.05 0.13
N LEU A 552 -14.64 20.92 0.78
CA LEU A 552 -14.88 21.31 2.17
C LEU A 552 -14.41 20.24 3.17
N GLY A 553 -14.14 19.05 2.67
CA GLY A 553 -14.00 17.81 3.43
C GLY A 553 -15.24 16.92 3.29
N HIS A 554 -15.06 15.69 3.77
CA HIS A 554 -16.12 14.68 3.77
C HIS A 554 -17.18 14.98 4.83
N SER A 555 -18.43 14.62 4.54
CA SER A 555 -19.58 14.66 5.46
C SER A 555 -19.73 16.00 6.19
N HIS A 556 -19.64 17.11 5.43
CA HIS A 556 -19.74 18.45 6.02
C HIS A 556 -21.17 18.74 6.49
N PRO A 557 -21.44 19.01 7.80
CA PRO A 557 -22.80 19.07 8.37
C PRO A 557 -23.67 20.16 7.75
N ARG A 558 -23.11 21.30 7.35
CA ARG A 558 -23.86 22.35 6.67
C ARG A 558 -24.40 21.93 5.30
N VAL A 559 -23.63 21.10 4.56
CA VAL A 559 -24.08 20.55 3.27
C VAL A 559 -25.19 19.53 3.49
N GLU A 560 -25.02 18.61 4.44
CA GLU A 560 -26.03 17.63 4.82
C GLU A 560 -27.36 18.32 5.20
N ALA A 561 -27.33 19.24 6.13
CA ALA A 561 -28.49 19.99 6.60
C ALA A 561 -29.18 20.79 5.46
N ALA A 562 -28.41 21.39 4.55
CA ALA A 562 -28.96 22.11 3.41
C ALA A 562 -29.69 21.17 2.44
N VAL A 563 -29.08 20.02 2.11
CA VAL A 563 -29.67 18.98 1.25
C VAL A 563 -30.94 18.41 1.87
N ALA A 564 -30.88 17.96 3.14
CA ALA A 564 -32.03 17.37 3.84
C ALA A 564 -33.21 18.35 3.94
N ARG A 565 -32.92 19.61 4.27
CA ARG A 565 -33.95 20.66 4.34
C ARG A 565 -34.58 20.94 2.98
N GLN A 566 -33.77 20.99 1.90
CA GLN A 566 -34.27 21.31 0.59
C GLN A 566 -35.08 20.17 -0.04
N LEU A 567 -34.64 18.90 0.16
CA LEU A 567 -35.36 17.71 -0.29
C LEU A 567 -36.75 17.61 0.33
N ARG A 568 -36.94 18.03 1.60
CA ARG A 568 -38.25 18.09 2.24
C ARG A 568 -39.19 19.14 1.63
N ARG A 569 -38.65 20.12 0.88
CA ARG A 569 -39.47 21.21 0.31
C ARG A 569 -39.75 20.98 -1.15
N LEU A 570 -38.73 20.91 -1.97
CA LEU A 570 -38.81 20.82 -3.41
C LEU A 570 -37.49 20.42 -4.02
N ASN A 571 -37.51 19.47 -4.95
CA ASN A 571 -36.44 19.27 -5.92
C ASN A 571 -37.09 19.09 -7.31
N THR A 572 -36.75 19.95 -8.28
CA THR A 572 -37.34 19.99 -9.63
C THR A 572 -36.34 20.59 -10.63
N ASN A 573 -36.72 20.75 -11.86
CA ASN A 573 -35.86 21.32 -12.92
C ASN A 573 -35.89 22.88 -12.91
N SER A 574 -34.87 23.46 -13.53
CA SER A 574 -34.59 24.91 -13.53
C SER A 574 -35.57 25.75 -14.41
N ARG A 575 -36.56 25.12 -15.06
CA ARG A 575 -37.62 25.87 -15.77
C ARG A 575 -38.63 26.52 -14.85
N PHE A 576 -38.70 26.06 -13.58
CA PHE A 576 -39.52 26.75 -12.58
C PHE A 576 -38.69 27.89 -11.96
N ASN A 577 -39.37 28.92 -11.51
CA ASN A 577 -38.72 30.08 -10.90
C ASN A 577 -38.61 29.90 -9.39
N TYR A 578 -37.38 29.73 -8.88
CA TYR A 578 -37.09 29.61 -7.45
C TYR A 578 -35.81 30.38 -7.10
N ALA A 579 -35.72 30.90 -5.85
CA ALA A 579 -34.69 31.82 -5.46
C ALA A 579 -33.28 31.21 -5.52
N SER A 580 -33.12 29.96 -5.08
CA SER A 580 -31.78 29.36 -4.92
C SER A 580 -30.98 29.27 -6.22
N VAL A 581 -31.63 29.07 -7.37
CA VAL A 581 -30.92 29.03 -8.66
C VAL A 581 -30.42 30.41 -9.07
N VAL A 582 -31.21 31.44 -8.78
CA VAL A 582 -30.84 32.84 -9.06
C VAL A 582 -29.69 33.25 -8.15
N GLU A 583 -29.86 33.05 -6.85
CA GLU A 583 -28.85 33.42 -5.84
C GLU A 583 -27.51 32.70 -6.08
N PHE A 584 -27.54 31.42 -6.41
CA PHE A 584 -26.30 30.69 -6.72
C PHE A 584 -25.65 31.22 -8.01
N SER A 585 -26.45 31.48 -9.07
CA SER A 585 -25.90 32.00 -10.32
C SER A 585 -25.31 33.42 -10.15
N GLU A 586 -25.97 34.29 -9.39
CA GLU A 586 -25.49 35.64 -9.08
C GLU A 586 -24.19 35.57 -8.26
N ARG A 587 -24.13 34.72 -7.24
CA ARG A 587 -22.92 34.56 -6.41
C ARG A 587 -21.76 34.00 -7.20
N LEU A 588 -22.00 32.96 -8.00
CA LEU A 588 -20.94 32.37 -8.82
C LEU A 588 -20.40 33.36 -9.85
N ALA A 589 -21.29 34.08 -10.57
CA ALA A 589 -20.90 35.09 -11.53
C ALA A 589 -20.17 36.26 -10.82
N GLY A 590 -20.62 36.65 -9.61
CA GLY A 590 -20.01 37.71 -8.82
C GLY A 590 -18.58 37.41 -8.35
N LEU A 591 -18.13 36.17 -8.37
CA LEU A 591 -16.76 35.78 -8.09
C LEU A 591 -15.85 35.83 -9.32
N LEU A 592 -16.39 36.14 -10.49
CA LEU A 592 -15.67 36.18 -11.75
C LEU A 592 -15.53 37.63 -12.25
N PRO A 593 -14.45 37.95 -12.96
CA PRO A 593 -14.30 39.28 -13.55
C PRO A 593 -15.26 39.50 -14.72
N ALA A 594 -15.67 40.76 -14.95
CA ALA A 594 -16.41 41.10 -16.15
C ALA A 594 -15.61 40.69 -17.41
N PRO A 595 -16.27 40.21 -18.46
CA PRO A 595 -17.73 40.18 -18.72
C PRO A 595 -18.42 38.83 -18.37
N LEU A 596 -17.87 38.01 -17.51
CA LEU A 596 -18.40 36.68 -17.16
C LEU A 596 -19.60 36.82 -16.19
N ASP A 597 -20.80 37.02 -16.75
CA ASP A 597 -22.01 37.38 -16.00
C ASP A 597 -23.21 36.45 -16.20
N THR A 598 -23.04 35.37 -17.01
CA THR A 598 -24.15 34.50 -17.39
C THR A 598 -23.77 33.04 -17.13
N VAL A 599 -24.61 32.34 -16.36
CA VAL A 599 -24.33 30.99 -15.83
C VAL A 599 -25.27 29.94 -16.48
N PHE A 600 -24.71 28.86 -16.92
CA PHE A 600 -25.41 27.61 -17.26
C PHE A 600 -25.07 26.55 -16.21
N LEU A 601 -26.09 25.89 -15.66
CA LEU A 601 -25.88 24.85 -14.63
C LEU A 601 -26.06 23.46 -15.23
N VAL A 602 -25.09 22.59 -14.95
CA VAL A 602 -25.00 21.19 -15.39
C VAL A 602 -24.69 20.28 -14.20
N ASN A 603 -24.47 18.97 -14.42
CA ASN A 603 -24.29 18.00 -13.32
C ASN A 603 -22.86 17.49 -13.19
N SER A 604 -22.00 17.74 -14.16
CA SER A 604 -20.61 17.24 -14.19
C SER A 604 -19.67 18.15 -14.96
N GLY A 605 -18.36 17.93 -14.76
CA GLY A 605 -17.32 18.61 -15.53
C GLY A 605 -17.36 18.26 -17.01
N SER A 606 -17.64 17.00 -17.36
CA SER A 606 -17.77 16.58 -18.76
C SER A 606 -18.90 17.30 -19.49
N GLU A 607 -20.09 17.42 -18.84
CA GLU A 607 -21.19 18.23 -19.38
C GLU A 607 -20.82 19.71 -19.50
N ALA A 608 -20.07 20.26 -18.54
CA ALA A 608 -19.64 21.66 -18.58
C ALA A 608 -18.69 21.91 -19.77
N VAL A 609 -17.73 21.05 -20.00
CA VAL A 609 -16.80 21.16 -21.14
C VAL A 609 -17.53 20.97 -22.47
N ASP A 610 -18.41 19.97 -22.61
CA ASP A 610 -19.22 19.78 -23.82
C ASP A 610 -20.06 21.03 -24.14
N LEU A 611 -20.68 21.61 -23.12
CA LEU A 611 -21.49 22.83 -23.31
C LEU A 611 -20.59 24.02 -23.66
N ALA A 612 -19.44 24.18 -23.05
CA ALA A 612 -18.48 25.25 -23.35
C ALA A 612 -17.99 25.19 -24.79
N LEU A 613 -17.66 23.97 -25.29
CA LEU A 613 -17.31 23.75 -26.70
C LEU A 613 -18.48 24.10 -27.62
N ARG A 614 -19.67 23.66 -27.29
CA ARG A 614 -20.87 23.95 -28.06
C ARG A 614 -21.18 25.45 -28.14
N LEU A 615 -21.01 26.17 -27.02
CA LEU A 615 -21.13 27.63 -27.00
C LEU A 615 -20.09 28.29 -27.91
N ALA A 616 -18.85 27.82 -27.88
CA ALA A 616 -17.79 28.35 -28.72
C ALA A 616 -18.06 28.11 -30.21
N LEU A 617 -18.43 26.90 -30.61
CA LEU A 617 -18.77 26.56 -31.99
C LEU A 617 -19.91 27.45 -32.56
N VAL A 618 -20.96 27.64 -31.76
CA VAL A 618 -22.10 28.46 -32.18
C VAL A 618 -21.76 29.94 -32.20
N ALA A 619 -21.05 30.43 -31.17
CA ALA A 619 -20.74 31.86 -31.07
C ALA A 619 -19.76 32.35 -32.13
N THR A 620 -18.86 31.48 -32.60
CA THR A 620 -17.86 31.83 -33.59
C THR A 620 -18.21 31.43 -35.03
N GLY A 621 -19.01 30.40 -35.19
CA GLY A 621 -19.25 29.73 -36.46
C GLY A 621 -18.09 28.89 -36.97
N HIS A 622 -17.06 28.74 -36.16
CA HIS A 622 -15.86 27.93 -36.45
C HIS A 622 -16.04 26.49 -35.95
N GLN A 623 -15.19 25.54 -36.42
CA GLN A 623 -15.29 24.13 -36.06
C GLN A 623 -14.09 23.59 -35.29
N ASP A 624 -12.92 24.16 -35.51
CA ASP A 624 -11.67 23.62 -34.95
C ASP A 624 -11.46 24.08 -33.51
N VAL A 625 -10.87 23.21 -32.69
CA VAL A 625 -10.52 23.48 -31.29
C VAL A 625 -9.05 23.17 -31.07
N VAL A 626 -8.37 24.06 -30.36
CA VAL A 626 -6.99 23.82 -29.93
C VAL A 626 -7.01 23.44 -28.46
N ALA A 627 -6.46 22.26 -28.13
CA ALA A 627 -6.30 21.73 -26.79
C ALA A 627 -4.82 21.57 -26.42
N VAL A 628 -4.50 21.41 -25.17
CA VAL A 628 -3.13 21.18 -24.67
C VAL A 628 -2.91 19.68 -24.48
N ARG A 629 -1.71 19.15 -24.77
CA ARG A 629 -1.35 17.75 -24.52
C ARG A 629 -1.32 17.45 -23.02
N GLU A 630 -1.44 16.17 -22.66
CA GLU A 630 -1.48 15.65 -21.28
C GLU A 630 -2.67 16.22 -20.47
N ALA A 631 -3.72 16.73 -21.08
CA ALA A 631 -4.88 17.32 -20.43
C ALA A 631 -6.07 16.36 -20.39
N TYR A 632 -6.88 16.45 -19.35
CA TYR A 632 -8.13 15.72 -19.19
C TYR A 632 -9.29 16.68 -18.94
N HIS A 633 -10.30 16.63 -19.80
CA HIS A 633 -11.46 17.53 -19.79
C HIS A 633 -12.80 16.81 -19.65
N GLY A 634 -12.81 15.49 -19.57
CA GLY A 634 -14.01 14.68 -19.40
C GLY A 634 -14.05 13.45 -20.30
N TRP A 635 -15.15 12.71 -20.22
CA TRP A 635 -15.34 11.41 -20.88
C TRP A 635 -16.53 11.38 -21.86
N THR A 636 -17.30 12.46 -21.98
CA THR A 636 -18.35 12.57 -22.99
C THR A 636 -17.73 12.82 -24.37
N TYR A 637 -18.48 12.58 -25.44
CA TYR A 637 -17.96 12.53 -26.80
C TYR A 637 -17.07 13.73 -27.19
N ALA A 638 -17.49 14.96 -26.89
CA ALA A 638 -16.70 16.13 -27.24
C ALA A 638 -15.62 16.45 -26.19
N SER A 639 -15.88 16.22 -24.89
CA SER A 639 -14.88 16.43 -23.86
C SER A 639 -13.76 15.38 -23.90
N ASP A 640 -14.06 14.12 -24.27
CA ASP A 640 -13.04 13.10 -24.54
C ASP A 640 -12.22 13.44 -25.79
N ALA A 641 -12.87 13.93 -26.85
CA ALA A 641 -12.18 14.34 -28.07
C ALA A 641 -11.11 15.41 -27.85
N VAL A 642 -11.29 16.32 -26.89
CA VAL A 642 -10.31 17.36 -26.51
C VAL A 642 -9.39 16.94 -25.36
N SER A 643 -9.70 15.84 -24.68
CA SER A 643 -8.81 15.22 -23.69
C SER A 643 -7.66 14.52 -24.39
N THR A 644 -6.44 14.78 -23.98
CA THR A 644 -5.22 14.35 -24.68
C THR A 644 -4.29 13.54 -23.77
N SER A 645 -4.70 13.30 -22.54
CA SER A 645 -3.98 12.45 -21.58
C SER A 645 -3.96 11.00 -22.05
N THR A 646 -2.77 10.43 -22.21
CA THR A 646 -2.59 9.02 -22.57
C THR A 646 -2.69 8.08 -21.37
N ALA A 647 -2.61 8.59 -20.16
CA ALA A 647 -2.87 7.83 -18.93
C ALA A 647 -4.38 7.56 -18.75
N ASP A 648 -5.24 8.55 -19.09
CA ASP A 648 -6.69 8.39 -18.99
C ASP A 648 -7.27 7.66 -20.22
N ASN A 649 -6.69 7.89 -21.40
CA ASN A 649 -7.07 7.22 -22.65
C ASN A 649 -5.84 6.91 -23.49
N PRO A 650 -5.30 5.67 -23.51
CA PRO A 650 -4.11 5.31 -24.28
C PRO A 650 -4.21 5.64 -25.77
N ASN A 651 -5.42 5.74 -26.34
CA ASN A 651 -5.67 6.04 -27.73
C ASN A 651 -5.98 7.52 -28.01
N ALA A 652 -5.97 8.39 -26.99
CA ALA A 652 -6.40 9.80 -27.08
C ALA A 652 -5.77 10.57 -28.25
N LEU A 653 -4.49 10.33 -28.56
CA LEU A 653 -3.81 11.00 -29.65
C LEU A 653 -4.05 10.35 -31.01
N ALA A 654 -4.33 9.05 -31.08
CA ALA A 654 -4.54 8.29 -32.32
C ALA A 654 -5.97 8.39 -32.83
N THR A 655 -6.97 8.45 -31.95
CA THR A 655 -8.39 8.46 -32.30
C THR A 655 -9.01 9.85 -32.36
N ARG A 656 -8.21 10.88 -32.10
CA ARG A 656 -8.67 12.28 -32.06
C ARG A 656 -9.31 12.74 -33.37
N PRO A 657 -10.48 13.38 -33.31
CA PRO A 657 -11.14 13.90 -34.52
C PRO A 657 -10.31 14.98 -35.21
N PRO A 658 -10.45 15.16 -36.54
CA PRO A 658 -9.67 16.11 -37.32
C PRO A 658 -9.94 17.59 -37.01
N TRP A 659 -10.95 17.89 -36.22
CA TRP A 659 -11.26 19.25 -35.75
C TRP A 659 -10.53 19.58 -34.41
N VAL A 660 -9.85 18.61 -33.78
CA VAL A 660 -9.08 18.85 -32.56
C VAL A 660 -7.58 18.91 -32.86
N HIS A 661 -6.95 20.00 -32.50
CA HIS A 661 -5.51 20.24 -32.64
C HIS A 661 -4.89 20.33 -31.28
N ALA A 662 -3.74 19.71 -31.08
CA ALA A 662 -3.07 19.71 -29.79
C ALA A 662 -1.73 20.46 -29.87
N VAL A 663 -1.52 21.41 -28.97
CA VAL A 663 -0.22 22.03 -28.67
C VAL A 663 0.51 21.21 -27.61
N ASP A 664 1.84 21.33 -27.61
CA ASP A 664 2.65 20.65 -26.59
C ASP A 664 2.29 21.13 -25.17
N ALA A 665 2.36 20.20 -24.20
CA ALA A 665 2.23 20.50 -22.80
C ALA A 665 3.29 21.52 -22.37
N PRO A 666 2.90 22.66 -21.77
CA PRO A 666 3.87 23.69 -21.35
C PRO A 666 4.62 23.30 -20.08
N ASN A 667 5.21 22.11 -20.08
CA ASN A 667 5.94 21.54 -18.96
C ASN A 667 7.37 22.11 -18.92
N SER A 668 7.62 23.03 -17.98
CA SER A 668 8.93 23.68 -17.83
C SER A 668 10.00 22.82 -17.18
N TYR A 669 9.62 21.68 -16.61
CA TYR A 669 10.55 20.76 -15.95
C TYR A 669 11.07 19.66 -16.90
N ARG A 670 10.18 18.84 -17.48
CA ARG A 670 10.55 17.68 -18.32
C ARG A 670 10.18 17.83 -19.80
N GLY A 671 9.51 18.91 -20.15
CA GLY A 671 9.03 19.11 -21.52
C GLY A 671 10.13 19.47 -22.50
N ARG A 672 9.71 19.78 -23.74
CA ARG A 672 10.61 20.16 -24.82
C ARG A 672 11.41 21.43 -24.51
N TYR A 673 10.79 22.43 -23.90
CA TYR A 673 11.41 23.67 -23.46
C TYR A 673 11.44 23.73 -21.95
N ARG A 674 12.63 23.79 -21.35
CA ARG A 674 12.85 23.68 -19.92
C ARG A 674 13.30 25.00 -19.30
N GLY A 675 12.96 25.23 -18.03
CA GLY A 675 13.36 26.41 -17.29
C GLY A 675 12.92 27.69 -18.00
N SER A 676 13.84 28.63 -18.24
CA SER A 676 13.55 29.92 -18.89
C SER A 676 13.15 29.83 -20.36
N GLU A 677 13.47 28.70 -21.04
CA GLU A 677 13.02 28.51 -22.42
C GLU A 677 11.51 28.15 -22.53
N ALA A 678 10.87 27.82 -21.42
CA ALA A 678 9.45 27.44 -21.40
C ALA A 678 8.51 28.51 -21.97
N VAL A 679 8.93 29.77 -21.99
CA VAL A 679 8.20 30.87 -22.66
C VAL A 679 7.95 30.60 -24.14
N ARG A 680 8.72 29.72 -24.78
CA ARG A 680 8.57 29.37 -26.21
C ARG A 680 7.30 28.55 -26.48
N TYR A 681 6.74 27.87 -25.47
CA TYR A 681 5.48 27.15 -25.65
C TYR A 681 4.33 28.05 -26.10
N SER A 682 4.27 29.29 -25.62
CA SER A 682 3.28 30.25 -26.07
C SER A 682 3.45 30.62 -27.54
N ALA A 683 4.71 30.78 -28.00
CA ALA A 683 5.00 31.06 -29.39
C ALA A 683 4.59 29.90 -30.34
N ASP A 684 4.84 28.64 -29.92
CA ASP A 684 4.43 27.47 -30.70
C ASP A 684 2.89 27.36 -30.79
N ALA A 685 2.17 27.64 -29.68
CA ALA A 685 0.71 27.66 -29.67
C ALA A 685 0.15 28.78 -30.55
N VAL A 686 0.70 29.99 -30.46
CA VAL A 686 0.36 31.14 -31.32
C VAL A 686 0.57 30.82 -32.79
N LEU A 687 1.72 30.18 -33.13
CA LEU A 687 2.03 29.77 -34.50
C LEU A 687 0.99 28.77 -35.03
N LEU A 688 0.64 27.73 -34.28
CA LEU A 688 -0.37 26.74 -34.68
C LEU A 688 -1.73 27.40 -34.96
N ILE A 689 -2.20 28.29 -34.06
CA ILE A 689 -3.45 29.00 -34.22
C ILE A 689 -3.42 29.87 -35.48
N GLY A 690 -2.32 30.60 -35.72
CA GLY A 690 -2.12 31.41 -36.90
C GLY A 690 -2.10 30.59 -38.20
N GLU A 691 -1.45 29.42 -38.21
CA GLU A 691 -1.43 28.50 -39.35
C GLU A 691 -2.82 27.94 -39.69
N LEU A 692 -3.60 27.53 -38.67
CA LEU A 692 -4.96 27.05 -38.86
C LEU A 692 -5.83 28.15 -39.50
N ALA A 693 -5.74 29.35 -38.97
CA ALA A 693 -6.48 30.50 -39.52
C ALA A 693 -6.03 30.84 -40.96
N GLY A 694 -4.72 30.79 -41.25
CA GLY A 694 -4.15 31.01 -42.57
C GLY A 694 -4.61 29.98 -43.61
N ARG A 695 -5.00 28.77 -43.17
CA ARG A 695 -5.59 27.71 -44.00
C ARG A 695 -7.11 27.83 -44.13
N GLY A 696 -7.71 28.88 -43.61
CA GLY A 696 -9.17 29.11 -43.62
C GLY A 696 -9.91 28.28 -42.57
N ARG A 697 -9.24 27.80 -41.54
CA ARG A 697 -9.76 26.99 -40.45
C ARG A 697 -9.47 27.66 -39.08
N PRO A 698 -9.94 28.91 -38.86
CA PRO A 698 -9.71 29.56 -37.58
C PRO A 698 -10.35 28.73 -36.46
N PRO A 699 -9.68 28.56 -35.30
CA PRO A 699 -10.25 27.79 -34.23
C PRO A 699 -11.46 28.49 -33.57
N ALA A 700 -12.49 27.70 -33.21
CA ALA A 700 -13.60 28.14 -32.40
C ALA A 700 -13.16 28.42 -30.96
N ALA A 701 -12.21 27.65 -30.47
CA ALA A 701 -11.73 27.82 -29.11
C ALA A 701 -10.28 27.33 -28.92
N PHE A 702 -9.63 27.92 -27.91
CA PHE A 702 -8.51 27.34 -27.19
C PHE A 702 -9.00 26.91 -25.82
N LEU A 703 -8.82 25.62 -25.45
CA LEU A 703 -9.20 25.04 -24.17
C LEU A 703 -7.97 24.60 -23.39
N ALA A 704 -7.84 25.03 -22.14
CA ALA A 704 -6.76 24.62 -21.26
C ALA A 704 -7.18 24.65 -19.78
N GLU A 705 -6.55 23.77 -18.99
CA GLU A 705 -6.44 23.95 -17.54
C GLU A 705 -5.52 25.17 -17.27
N PRO A 706 -5.97 26.19 -16.58
CA PRO A 706 -5.16 27.41 -16.39
C PRO A 706 -4.01 27.22 -15.42
N TYR A 707 -4.03 26.13 -14.67
CA TYR A 707 -2.93 25.60 -13.87
C TYR A 707 -2.86 24.11 -14.15
N TYR A 708 -1.75 23.62 -14.69
CA TYR A 708 -1.70 22.35 -15.39
C TYR A 708 -1.79 21.14 -14.45
N GLY A 709 -3.00 20.74 -14.17
CA GLY A 709 -3.32 19.79 -13.12
C GLY A 709 -3.06 18.36 -13.43
N ASN A 710 -3.47 17.92 -14.59
CA ASN A 710 -3.32 16.50 -14.96
C ASN A 710 -1.85 16.11 -15.15
N ALA A 711 -0.99 17.07 -15.55
CA ALA A 711 0.45 16.87 -15.61
C ALA A 711 1.17 16.91 -14.24
N GLY A 712 0.46 17.08 -13.13
CA GLY A 712 1.04 17.03 -11.78
C GLY A 712 1.10 18.35 -11.04
N GLY A 713 0.18 19.27 -11.29
CA GLY A 713 0.10 20.55 -10.56
C GLY A 713 1.16 21.56 -11.00
N MET A 714 1.47 21.59 -12.30
CA MET A 714 2.48 22.49 -12.83
C MET A 714 1.93 23.88 -13.10
N PRO A 715 2.62 24.98 -12.66
CA PRO A 715 2.29 26.31 -13.11
C PRO A 715 2.57 26.47 -14.60
N LEU A 716 1.71 27.22 -15.30
CA LEU A 716 1.99 27.59 -16.69
C LEU A 716 3.14 28.59 -16.74
N PRO A 717 3.96 28.60 -17.81
CA PRO A 717 4.97 29.65 -18.02
C PRO A 717 4.35 31.05 -18.03
N ASP A 718 5.06 32.02 -17.52
CA ASP A 718 4.57 33.40 -17.42
C ASP A 718 4.14 33.94 -18.79
N GLY A 719 2.94 34.53 -18.82
CA GLY A 719 2.35 35.10 -20.03
C GLY A 719 1.83 34.10 -21.06
N TYR A 720 1.86 32.78 -20.77
CA TYR A 720 1.41 31.74 -21.70
C TYR A 720 -0.05 31.96 -22.14
N LEU A 721 -0.98 32.05 -21.17
CA LEU A 721 -2.38 32.27 -21.50
C LEU A 721 -2.63 33.64 -22.12
N ALA A 722 -1.90 34.67 -21.72
CA ALA A 722 -2.05 36.01 -22.28
C ALA A 722 -1.79 36.02 -23.80
N ALA A 723 -0.68 35.42 -24.22
CA ALA A 723 -0.30 35.33 -25.63
C ALA A 723 -1.31 34.47 -26.44
N VAL A 724 -1.67 33.29 -25.90
CA VAL A 724 -2.56 32.35 -26.61
C VAL A 724 -3.99 32.87 -26.70
N TYR A 725 -4.52 33.49 -25.62
CA TYR A 725 -5.86 34.09 -25.61
C TYR A 725 -5.96 35.28 -26.59
N ALA A 726 -4.90 36.10 -26.64
CA ALA A 726 -4.86 37.20 -27.61
C ALA A 726 -4.92 36.68 -29.05
N GLU A 727 -4.16 35.61 -29.35
CA GLU A 727 -4.11 35.06 -30.70
C GLU A 727 -5.40 34.36 -31.10
N VAL A 728 -6.01 33.53 -30.27
CA VAL A 728 -7.27 32.87 -30.61
C VAL A 728 -8.38 33.90 -30.83
N ARG A 729 -8.43 34.97 -30.03
CA ARG A 729 -9.39 36.07 -30.17
C ARG A 729 -9.15 36.89 -31.43
N ARG A 730 -7.88 37.11 -31.82
CA ARG A 730 -7.52 37.81 -33.08
C ARG A 730 -8.13 37.11 -34.30
N HIS A 731 -8.34 35.81 -34.22
CA HIS A 731 -8.95 34.99 -35.25
C HIS A 731 -10.44 34.70 -35.02
N GLY A 732 -11.07 35.40 -34.08
CA GLY A 732 -12.51 35.26 -33.79
C GLY A 732 -12.87 34.06 -32.93
N GLY A 733 -11.91 33.30 -32.40
CA GLY A 733 -12.16 32.21 -31.49
C GLY A 733 -12.27 32.66 -30.03
N LEU A 734 -12.62 31.75 -29.12
CA LEU A 734 -12.84 31.99 -27.70
C LEU A 734 -11.77 31.28 -26.84
N ALA A 735 -11.45 31.88 -25.69
CA ALA A 735 -10.61 31.31 -24.68
C ALA A 735 -11.48 30.57 -23.63
N ILE A 736 -11.30 29.28 -23.45
CA ILE A 736 -12.01 28.45 -22.45
C ILE A 736 -11.02 28.06 -21.35
N ALA A 737 -11.31 28.46 -20.11
CA ALA A 737 -10.56 28.04 -18.93
C ALA A 737 -11.28 26.88 -18.23
N ASP A 738 -10.62 25.74 -18.12
CA ASP A 738 -11.11 24.60 -17.35
C ASP A 738 -10.63 24.71 -15.89
N GLU A 739 -11.51 25.26 -15.05
CA GLU A 739 -11.28 25.46 -13.61
C GLU A 739 -11.75 24.28 -12.74
N ILE A 740 -12.18 23.17 -13.34
CA ILE A 740 -12.79 22.03 -12.66
C ILE A 740 -11.90 21.48 -11.54
N GLN A 741 -10.59 21.49 -11.75
CA GLN A 741 -9.65 20.98 -10.75
C GLN A 741 -8.99 22.05 -9.88
N VAL A 742 -8.88 23.28 -10.35
CA VAL A 742 -8.01 24.31 -9.75
C VAL A 742 -8.77 25.46 -9.09
N GLY A 743 -10.01 25.70 -9.47
CA GLY A 743 -10.83 26.74 -8.91
C GLY A 743 -11.18 26.55 -7.43
N TYR A 744 -12.00 27.48 -6.92
CA TYR A 744 -12.51 27.49 -5.54
C TYR A 744 -11.42 27.69 -4.48
N GLY A 745 -10.40 28.49 -4.77
CA GLY A 745 -9.38 28.88 -3.80
C GLY A 745 -8.32 27.82 -3.50
N ARG A 746 -8.30 26.71 -4.23
CA ARG A 746 -7.35 25.60 -4.03
C ARG A 746 -5.88 26.03 -4.16
N LEU A 747 -5.58 27.00 -5.02
CA LEU A 747 -4.23 27.54 -5.19
C LEU A 747 -3.80 28.50 -4.05
N GLY A 748 -4.69 28.74 -3.10
CA GLY A 748 -4.45 29.61 -1.93
C GLY A 748 -4.47 31.08 -2.27
N ARG A 749 -3.48 31.58 -3.03
CA ARG A 749 -3.39 32.99 -3.40
C ARG A 749 -4.52 33.43 -4.34
N TRP A 750 -4.95 32.57 -5.26
CA TRP A 750 -5.95 32.87 -6.28
C TRP A 750 -7.19 32.02 -6.06
N PHE A 751 -8.36 32.59 -6.28
CA PHE A 751 -9.63 31.85 -6.22
C PHE A 751 -9.84 31.04 -7.50
N TRP A 752 -9.46 31.61 -8.65
CA TRP A 752 -9.46 30.97 -9.96
C TRP A 752 -8.04 30.80 -10.49
N GLY A 753 -7.79 29.70 -11.17
CA GLY A 753 -6.45 29.41 -11.70
C GLY A 753 -5.97 30.38 -12.76
N PHE A 754 -6.86 30.93 -13.60
CA PHE A 754 -6.49 31.88 -14.64
C PHE A 754 -5.97 33.23 -14.06
N GLU A 755 -6.32 33.58 -12.83
CA GLU A 755 -5.88 34.83 -12.20
C GLU A 755 -4.35 34.89 -12.07
N GLN A 756 -3.70 33.74 -11.92
CA GLN A 756 -2.23 33.68 -11.84
C GLN A 756 -1.52 34.14 -13.14
N GLN A 757 -2.21 34.07 -14.28
CA GLN A 757 -1.71 34.55 -15.57
C GLN A 757 -2.16 35.99 -15.89
N GLY A 758 -2.97 36.63 -15.02
CA GLY A 758 -3.48 37.97 -15.21
C GLY A 758 -4.41 38.13 -16.40
N VAL A 759 -5.15 37.08 -16.76
CA VAL A 759 -6.04 37.05 -17.93
C VAL A 759 -7.50 36.82 -17.52
N VAL A 760 -8.42 37.15 -18.41
CA VAL A 760 -9.85 36.84 -18.28
C VAL A 760 -10.24 35.96 -19.47
N PRO A 761 -10.71 34.70 -19.25
CA PRO A 761 -11.22 33.84 -20.31
C PRO A 761 -12.59 34.33 -20.83
N ASP A 762 -13.06 33.78 -21.95
CA ASP A 762 -14.40 34.05 -22.50
C ASP A 762 -15.43 33.08 -21.92
N VAL A 763 -14.97 31.89 -21.53
CA VAL A 763 -15.79 30.83 -20.92
C VAL A 763 -15.00 30.17 -19.80
N VAL A 764 -15.66 29.90 -18.68
CA VAL A 764 -15.11 29.17 -17.53
C VAL A 764 -15.97 27.93 -17.28
N THR A 765 -15.35 26.77 -17.11
CA THR A 765 -16.02 25.54 -16.69
C THR A 765 -15.64 25.20 -15.25
N VAL A 766 -16.62 24.84 -14.43
CA VAL A 766 -16.45 24.44 -13.02
C VAL A 766 -17.28 23.20 -12.70
N ALA A 767 -16.78 22.35 -11.80
CA ALA A 767 -17.45 21.18 -11.25
C ALA A 767 -16.74 20.74 -9.96
N LYS A 768 -16.75 19.44 -9.62
CA LYS A 768 -16.06 18.87 -8.44
C LYS A 768 -16.27 19.71 -7.16
N ALA A 769 -15.36 20.65 -6.91
CA ALA A 769 -15.42 21.56 -5.76
C ALA A 769 -16.78 22.28 -5.64
N THR A 770 -17.40 22.63 -6.76
CA THR A 770 -18.70 23.31 -6.82
C THR A 770 -19.78 22.60 -6.02
N GLY A 771 -19.77 21.27 -6.00
CA GLY A 771 -20.79 20.44 -5.35
C GLY A 771 -20.32 19.71 -4.09
N ASN A 772 -19.05 19.78 -3.72
CA ASN A 772 -18.47 18.99 -2.61
C ASN A 772 -18.91 17.51 -2.66
N GLY A 773 -18.82 16.86 -3.83
CA GLY A 773 -19.28 15.49 -4.04
C GLY A 773 -20.73 15.36 -4.56
N TYR A 774 -21.57 16.39 -4.46
CA TYR A 774 -22.87 16.42 -5.07
C TYR A 774 -22.76 16.69 -6.59
N PRO A 775 -23.58 16.04 -7.44
CA PRO A 775 -23.57 16.29 -8.88
C PRO A 775 -23.92 17.73 -9.24
N LEU A 776 -22.90 18.55 -9.47
CA LEU A 776 -23.06 19.98 -9.82
C LEU A 776 -21.84 20.45 -10.62
N GLY A 777 -22.12 21.10 -11.74
CA GLY A 777 -21.15 21.84 -12.54
C GLY A 777 -21.79 23.08 -13.13
N ALA A 778 -20.96 23.96 -13.68
CA ALA A 778 -21.45 25.16 -14.35
C ALA A 778 -20.52 25.57 -15.51
N VAL A 779 -21.10 26.31 -16.45
CA VAL A 779 -20.38 27.10 -17.45
C VAL A 779 -20.73 28.56 -17.20
N VAL A 780 -19.72 29.40 -17.07
CA VAL A 780 -19.91 30.87 -16.94
C VAL A 780 -19.29 31.56 -18.13
N THR A 781 -20.05 32.45 -18.74
CA THR A 781 -19.64 33.19 -19.93
C THR A 781 -20.29 34.58 -19.95
N SER A 782 -20.00 35.35 -20.97
CA SER A 782 -20.70 36.65 -21.16
C SER A 782 -22.12 36.47 -21.73
N ARG A 783 -23.00 37.38 -21.37
CA ARG A 783 -24.36 37.43 -21.94
C ARG A 783 -24.35 37.44 -23.46
N ALA A 784 -23.42 38.14 -24.08
CA ALA A 784 -23.32 38.22 -25.53
C ALA A 784 -23.07 36.85 -26.19
N ILE A 785 -22.24 36.01 -25.59
CA ILE A 785 -21.98 34.64 -26.06
C ILE A 785 -23.21 33.74 -25.80
N ALA A 786 -23.84 33.85 -24.65
CA ALA A 786 -25.02 33.10 -24.29
C ALA A 786 -26.21 33.39 -25.20
N GLU A 787 -26.41 34.65 -25.56
CA GLU A 787 -27.48 35.06 -26.48
C GLU A 787 -27.30 34.55 -27.90
N ARG A 788 -26.05 34.51 -28.43
CA ARG A 788 -25.80 33.85 -29.74
C ARG A 788 -26.19 32.39 -29.75
N TYR A 789 -26.01 31.68 -28.65
CA TYR A 789 -26.41 30.27 -28.54
C TYR A 789 -27.93 30.12 -28.61
N ARG A 790 -28.69 31.08 -28.09
CA ARG A 790 -30.17 31.09 -28.15
C ARG A 790 -30.72 31.03 -29.59
N ASP A 791 -30.03 31.64 -30.56
CA ASP A 791 -30.45 31.63 -31.97
C ASP A 791 -30.25 30.26 -32.62
N ALA A 792 -29.36 29.42 -32.09
CA ALA A 792 -29.07 28.07 -32.59
C ALA A 792 -29.88 26.95 -31.92
N GLY A 793 -30.58 27.27 -30.83
CA GLY A 793 -31.37 26.32 -30.07
C GLY A 793 -31.65 26.77 -28.65
N TYR A 794 -31.98 25.79 -27.81
CA TYR A 794 -32.12 26.05 -26.37
C TYR A 794 -31.36 25.00 -25.55
N PHE A 795 -31.02 25.38 -24.32
CA PHE A 795 -30.38 24.51 -23.34
C PHE A 795 -31.41 24.04 -22.30
N PHE A 796 -31.39 22.75 -22.00
CA PHE A 796 -32.16 22.17 -20.91
C PHE A 796 -31.45 20.99 -20.29
N SER A 797 -31.37 20.99 -18.97
CA SER A 797 -30.96 19.84 -18.16
C SER A 797 -32.08 19.52 -17.18
N SER A 798 -32.45 18.25 -17.05
CA SER A 798 -33.50 17.81 -16.12
C SER A 798 -33.11 18.04 -14.63
N THR A 799 -31.84 18.00 -14.33
CA THR A 799 -31.32 18.10 -12.95
C THR A 799 -30.27 19.21 -12.76
N GLY A 800 -29.71 19.72 -13.87
CA GLY A 800 -28.76 20.85 -13.79
C GLY A 800 -29.47 22.09 -13.24
N GLY A 801 -28.93 22.66 -12.17
CA GLY A 801 -29.50 23.80 -11.46
C GLY A 801 -30.78 23.49 -10.68
N SER A 802 -30.99 22.22 -10.27
CA SER A 802 -32.09 21.85 -9.37
C SER A 802 -32.01 22.60 -8.02
N PRO A 803 -33.14 22.77 -7.30
CA PRO A 803 -33.13 23.43 -6.00
C PRO A 803 -32.08 22.84 -5.02
N VAL A 804 -31.92 21.53 -4.98
CA VAL A 804 -30.91 20.88 -4.12
C VAL A 804 -29.48 21.22 -4.60
N ALA A 805 -29.21 21.08 -5.90
CA ALA A 805 -27.90 21.42 -6.44
C ALA A 805 -27.54 22.89 -6.17
N SER A 806 -28.52 23.81 -6.32
CA SER A 806 -28.32 25.25 -6.10
C SER A 806 -28.00 25.55 -4.62
N VAL A 807 -28.73 24.97 -3.66
CA VAL A 807 -28.43 25.19 -2.22
C VAL A 807 -27.12 24.56 -1.81
N VAL A 808 -26.71 23.43 -2.41
CA VAL A 808 -25.37 22.85 -2.21
C VAL A 808 -24.30 23.82 -2.68
N GLY A 809 -24.40 24.33 -3.92
CA GLY A 809 -23.43 25.31 -4.44
C GLY A 809 -23.32 26.57 -3.58
N LEU A 810 -24.46 27.12 -3.12
CA LEU A 810 -24.48 28.25 -2.17
C LEU A 810 -23.76 27.89 -0.86
N THR A 811 -24.09 26.74 -0.28
CA THR A 811 -23.49 26.29 0.98
C THR A 811 -21.98 26.10 0.84
N VAL A 812 -21.50 25.56 -0.29
CA VAL A 812 -20.07 25.41 -0.56
C VAL A 812 -19.37 26.76 -0.56
N LEU A 813 -19.92 27.76 -1.23
CA LEU A 813 -19.36 29.12 -1.26
C LEU A 813 -19.35 29.76 0.14
N ASP A 814 -20.44 29.58 0.90
CA ASP A 814 -20.53 30.08 2.28
C ASP A 814 -19.46 29.44 3.17
N VAL A 815 -19.29 28.13 3.15
CA VAL A 815 -18.33 27.41 3.99
C VAL A 815 -16.89 27.81 3.63
N ILE A 816 -16.55 27.88 2.34
CA ILE A 816 -15.21 28.31 1.90
C ILE A 816 -14.86 29.67 2.49
N GLN A 817 -15.83 30.60 2.49
CA GLN A 817 -15.65 31.94 3.02
C GLN A 817 -15.60 31.93 4.54
N ASP A 818 -16.61 31.35 5.20
CA ASP A 818 -16.79 31.43 6.66
C ASP A 818 -15.67 30.70 7.41
N GLU A 819 -15.20 29.58 6.88
CA GLU A 819 -14.11 28.79 7.49
C GLU A 819 -12.72 29.21 6.96
N GLY A 820 -12.65 30.19 6.06
CA GLY A 820 -11.39 30.72 5.54
C GLY A 820 -10.54 29.67 4.80
N LEU A 821 -11.19 28.75 4.08
CA LEU A 821 -10.52 27.58 3.49
C LEU A 821 -9.49 27.96 2.42
N GLN A 822 -9.70 29.05 1.68
CA GLN A 822 -8.69 29.58 0.74
C GLN A 822 -7.42 30.03 1.47
N ALA A 823 -7.56 30.74 2.59
CA ALA A 823 -6.42 31.18 3.40
C ALA A 823 -5.71 29.97 4.05
N ASN A 824 -6.48 28.94 4.46
CA ASN A 824 -5.93 27.70 4.94
C ASN A 824 -5.12 26.99 3.86
N ALA A 825 -5.64 26.90 2.63
CA ALA A 825 -4.93 26.32 1.49
C ALA A 825 -3.60 27.04 1.20
N ALA A 826 -3.57 28.37 1.32
CA ALA A 826 -2.33 29.13 1.17
C ALA A 826 -1.32 28.78 2.27
N ARG A 827 -1.75 28.79 3.53
CA ARG A 827 -0.90 28.57 4.71
C ARG A 827 -0.39 27.13 4.79
N VAL A 828 -1.30 26.16 4.77
CA VAL A 828 -0.96 24.73 4.90
C VAL A 828 -0.23 24.23 3.65
N GLY A 829 -0.64 24.72 2.47
CA GLY A 829 0.03 24.37 1.22
C GLY A 829 1.47 24.86 1.15
N ALA A 830 1.75 26.10 1.63
CA ALA A 830 3.12 26.60 1.71
C ALA A 830 3.97 25.80 2.70
N HIS A 831 3.42 25.43 3.86
CA HIS A 831 4.07 24.59 4.85
C HIS A 831 4.40 23.21 4.25
N LEU A 832 3.41 22.52 3.68
CA LEU A 832 3.60 21.20 3.07
C LEU A 832 4.63 21.25 1.94
N LYS A 833 4.55 22.27 1.07
CA LYS A 833 5.51 22.43 -0.02
C LYS A 833 6.95 22.56 0.49
N ALA A 834 7.17 23.36 1.52
CA ALA A 834 8.49 23.51 2.14
C ALA A 834 9.01 22.17 2.69
N ARG A 835 8.17 21.39 3.40
CA ARG A 835 8.52 20.07 3.88
C ARG A 835 8.92 19.13 2.72
N LEU A 836 8.16 19.13 1.63
CA LEU A 836 8.45 18.29 0.44
C LEU A 836 9.73 18.73 -0.28
N GLU A 837 10.01 20.02 -0.33
CA GLU A 837 11.27 20.56 -0.87
C GLU A 837 12.47 20.14 0.00
N GLU A 838 12.33 20.07 1.33
CA GLU A 838 13.34 19.51 2.24
C GLU A 838 13.57 18.02 1.96
N LEU A 839 12.51 17.24 1.73
CA LEU A 839 12.64 15.84 1.32
C LEU A 839 13.39 15.70 -0.01
N ALA A 840 13.14 16.59 -0.97
CA ALA A 840 13.84 16.59 -2.26
C ALA A 840 15.36 16.81 -2.14
N VAL A 841 15.82 17.47 -1.08
CA VAL A 841 17.27 17.61 -0.79
C VAL A 841 17.85 16.27 -0.30
N ARG A 842 17.10 15.51 0.50
CA ARG A 842 17.55 14.25 1.11
C ARG A 842 17.41 13.03 0.21
N HIS A 843 16.36 13.00 -0.62
CA HIS A 843 16.01 11.85 -1.45
C HIS A 843 16.20 12.13 -2.93
N ALA A 844 17.18 11.48 -3.55
CA ALA A 844 17.53 11.68 -4.96
C ALA A 844 16.38 11.35 -5.93
N LEU A 845 15.46 10.46 -5.55
CA LEU A 845 14.31 10.05 -6.36
C LEU A 845 13.34 11.23 -6.60
N ILE A 846 13.22 12.20 -5.68
CA ILE A 846 12.38 13.38 -5.89
C ILE A 846 13.09 14.30 -6.88
N GLY A 847 12.58 14.39 -8.10
CA GLY A 847 13.09 15.27 -9.14
C GLY A 847 12.67 16.71 -8.96
N ALA A 848 11.40 16.95 -8.62
CA ALA A 848 10.84 18.28 -8.40
C ALA A 848 9.60 18.25 -7.51
N VAL A 849 9.31 19.39 -6.87
CA VAL A 849 8.06 19.67 -6.16
C VAL A 849 7.35 20.81 -6.89
N HIS A 850 6.18 20.50 -7.43
CA HIS A 850 5.37 21.45 -8.20
C HIS A 850 4.20 21.98 -7.37
N GLY A 851 3.62 23.09 -7.80
CA GLY A 851 2.33 23.52 -7.34
C GLY A 851 2.30 24.70 -6.37
N SER A 852 1.08 25.07 -5.97
CA SER A 852 0.76 26.15 -5.05
C SER A 852 -0.50 25.83 -4.26
N GLY A 853 -0.61 26.35 -3.04
CA GLY A 853 -1.73 26.05 -2.16
C GLY A 853 -1.82 24.55 -1.88
N LEU A 854 -3.02 24.02 -1.84
CA LEU A 854 -3.28 22.58 -1.70
C LEU A 854 -3.50 21.91 -3.09
N TYR A 855 -2.65 22.29 -4.04
CA TYR A 855 -2.53 21.70 -5.36
C TYR A 855 -1.06 21.49 -5.67
N LEU A 856 -0.51 20.40 -5.16
CA LEU A 856 0.91 20.08 -5.24
C LEU A 856 1.14 18.78 -6.02
N GLY A 857 2.35 18.62 -6.53
CA GLY A 857 2.84 17.40 -7.13
C GLY A 857 4.29 17.12 -6.72
N VAL A 858 4.59 15.88 -6.37
CA VAL A 858 5.97 15.41 -6.18
C VAL A 858 6.33 14.53 -7.36
N GLU A 859 7.22 14.99 -8.21
CA GLU A 859 7.63 14.27 -9.40
C GLU A 859 8.86 13.42 -9.10
N PHE A 860 8.76 12.11 -9.35
CA PHE A 860 9.83 11.15 -9.14
C PHE A 860 10.56 10.82 -10.44
N VAL A 861 11.88 10.84 -10.38
CA VAL A 861 12.78 10.50 -11.49
C VAL A 861 13.89 9.57 -11.00
N ARG A 862 14.26 8.59 -11.79
CA ARG A 862 15.37 7.68 -11.49
C ARG A 862 16.71 8.39 -11.55
N ASP A 863 16.81 9.36 -12.46
CA ASP A 863 18.01 10.17 -12.66
C ASP A 863 17.62 11.62 -12.95
N ARG A 864 18.15 12.57 -12.16
CA ARG A 864 17.84 13.99 -12.28
C ARG A 864 18.46 14.66 -13.52
N GLY A 865 19.45 14.05 -14.16
CA GLY A 865 20.06 14.56 -15.38
C GLY A 865 19.25 14.20 -16.61
N THR A 866 18.86 12.94 -16.74
CA THR A 866 18.05 12.44 -17.87
C THR A 866 16.55 12.69 -17.68
N LEU A 867 16.09 12.85 -16.44
CA LEU A 867 14.68 12.93 -16.02
C LEU A 867 13.90 11.66 -16.40
N GLU A 868 14.55 10.49 -16.31
CA GLU A 868 13.87 9.22 -16.50
C GLU A 868 12.76 9.04 -15.45
N PRO A 869 11.48 8.84 -15.86
CA PRO A 869 10.38 8.76 -14.91
C PRO A 869 10.45 7.49 -14.06
N ALA A 870 10.19 7.65 -12.78
CA ALA A 870 10.12 6.55 -11.80
C ALA A 870 8.67 6.06 -11.65
N THR A 871 8.06 5.57 -12.73
CA THR A 871 6.64 5.20 -12.80
C THR A 871 6.30 4.07 -11.83
N GLU A 872 7.05 2.98 -11.91
CA GLU A 872 6.81 1.78 -11.12
C GLU A 872 7.08 2.04 -9.64
N GLU A 873 8.12 2.82 -9.35
CA GLU A 873 8.44 3.27 -7.98
C GLU A 873 7.33 4.13 -7.40
N THR A 874 6.75 5.03 -8.20
CA THR A 874 5.66 5.91 -7.74
C THR A 874 4.43 5.10 -7.35
N MET A 875 4.08 4.07 -8.11
CA MET A 875 2.97 3.18 -7.80
C MET A 875 3.22 2.42 -6.50
N ALA A 876 4.42 1.84 -6.34
CA ALA A 876 4.79 1.11 -5.13
C ALA A 876 4.86 2.03 -3.89
N ILE A 877 5.32 3.28 -4.07
CA ILE A 877 5.26 4.32 -3.01
C ILE A 877 3.81 4.58 -2.60
N CYS A 878 2.86 4.70 -3.55
CA CYS A 878 1.45 4.87 -3.22
C CYS A 878 0.89 3.70 -2.41
N ASP A 879 1.22 2.46 -2.76
CA ASP A 879 0.82 1.27 -2.01
C ASP A 879 1.39 1.29 -0.58
N ARG A 880 2.67 1.64 -0.43
CA ARG A 880 3.30 1.76 0.89
C ARG A 880 2.71 2.91 1.72
N MET A 881 2.37 4.04 1.09
CA MET A 881 1.69 5.16 1.76
C MET A 881 0.31 4.72 2.30
N LEU A 882 -0.42 3.89 1.56
CA LEU A 882 -1.70 3.32 2.04
C LEU A 882 -1.49 2.47 3.31
N GLU A 883 -0.46 1.64 3.35
CA GLU A 883 -0.10 0.86 4.54
C GLU A 883 0.20 1.77 5.76
N LEU A 884 0.73 2.96 5.51
CA LEU A 884 1.02 3.98 6.54
C LEU A 884 -0.17 4.91 6.81
N GLY A 885 -1.38 4.58 6.35
CA GLY A 885 -2.59 5.34 6.65
C GLY A 885 -2.82 6.56 5.76
N VAL A 886 -2.20 6.64 4.58
CA VAL A 886 -2.35 7.77 3.64
C VAL A 886 -2.91 7.29 2.30
N ILE A 887 -4.03 7.85 1.86
CA ILE A 887 -4.57 7.63 0.51
C ILE A 887 -3.96 8.68 -0.43
N ILE A 888 -3.16 8.22 -1.40
CA ILE A 888 -2.51 9.03 -2.42
C ILE A 888 -2.44 8.25 -3.75
N GLN A 889 -2.40 8.96 -4.89
CA GLN A 889 -2.37 8.35 -6.21
C GLN A 889 -1.36 9.04 -7.12
N PRO A 890 -0.82 8.31 -8.12
CA PRO A 890 -0.01 8.91 -9.15
C PRO A 890 -0.87 9.69 -10.17
N THR A 891 -0.23 10.54 -10.94
CA THR A 891 -0.80 11.31 -12.05
C THR A 891 0.25 11.56 -13.13
N SER A 892 -0.11 12.27 -14.18
CA SER A 892 0.60 12.55 -15.42
C SER A 892 0.56 11.37 -16.41
N ASP A 893 0.83 11.65 -17.68
CA ASP A 893 0.92 10.60 -18.72
C ASP A 893 2.01 9.57 -18.43
N ARG A 894 2.93 9.88 -17.52
CA ARG A 894 4.03 8.99 -17.10
C ARG A 894 3.80 8.36 -15.73
N MET A 895 2.69 8.67 -15.06
CA MET A 895 2.33 8.12 -13.74
C MET A 895 3.47 8.20 -12.71
N CYS A 896 4.29 9.25 -12.77
CA CYS A 896 5.47 9.45 -11.92
C CYS A 896 5.37 10.67 -10.99
N VAL A 897 4.18 11.23 -10.83
CA VAL A 897 3.93 12.39 -9.96
C VAL A 897 2.88 12.02 -8.91
N LEU A 898 3.16 12.22 -7.62
CA LEU A 898 2.13 12.11 -6.59
C LEU A 898 1.12 13.24 -6.73
N LYS A 899 -0.15 12.88 -6.82
CA LYS A 899 -1.29 13.80 -6.99
C LYS A 899 -1.79 14.31 -5.64
N ILE A 900 -1.24 15.42 -5.15
CA ILE A 900 -1.56 15.98 -3.85
C ILE A 900 -2.64 17.05 -3.99
N LYS A 901 -3.90 16.67 -3.76
CA LYS A 901 -5.10 17.52 -3.88
C LYS A 901 -6.11 17.22 -2.75
N PRO A 902 -5.72 17.35 -1.48
CA PRO A 902 -6.58 17.03 -0.35
C PRO A 902 -7.79 17.97 -0.28
N PRO A 903 -8.79 17.67 0.55
CA PRO A 903 -9.77 18.66 0.99
C PRO A 903 -9.11 19.93 1.54
N LEU A 904 -9.72 21.11 1.32
CA LEU A 904 -9.13 22.39 1.74
C LEU A 904 -9.09 22.58 3.27
N CYS A 905 -9.79 21.75 4.01
CA CYS A 905 -9.76 21.70 5.47
C CYS A 905 -8.57 20.92 6.04
N LEU A 906 -7.63 20.44 5.20
CA LEU A 906 -6.38 19.83 5.66
C LEU A 906 -5.67 20.80 6.62
N ASP A 907 -5.23 20.29 7.75
CA ASP A 907 -4.48 21.06 8.75
C ASP A 907 -2.95 20.77 8.67
N VAL A 908 -2.19 21.47 9.51
CA VAL A 908 -0.74 21.31 9.57
C VAL A 908 -0.34 19.91 10.05
N ALA A 909 -1.09 19.32 10.99
CA ALA A 909 -0.79 18.00 11.50
C ALA A 909 -0.94 16.92 10.41
N GLY A 910 -1.99 17.01 9.60
CA GLY A 910 -2.17 16.12 8.44
C GLY A 910 -1.08 16.32 7.38
N ALA A 911 -0.66 17.57 7.13
CA ALA A 911 0.43 17.88 6.22
C ALA A 911 1.77 17.30 6.70
N ASP A 912 2.06 17.41 7.99
CA ASP A 912 3.27 16.85 8.61
C ASP A 912 3.23 15.32 8.58
N PHE A 913 2.11 14.71 8.95
CA PHE A 913 1.94 13.25 8.89
C PHE A 913 2.19 12.69 7.47
N PHE A 914 1.66 13.37 6.45
CA PHE A 914 1.93 13.00 5.05
C PHE A 914 3.42 13.07 4.71
N ALA A 915 4.08 14.18 5.07
CA ALA A 915 5.49 14.38 4.76
C ALA A 915 6.38 13.37 5.51
N ASP A 916 6.08 13.08 6.79
CA ASP A 916 6.81 12.11 7.60
C ASP A 916 6.63 10.66 7.06
N ALA A 917 5.40 10.30 6.66
CA ALA A 917 5.13 9.02 6.02
C ALA A 917 5.92 8.87 4.71
N LEU A 918 5.93 9.92 3.87
CA LEU A 918 6.68 9.90 2.62
C LEU A 918 8.20 9.82 2.86
N ASP A 919 8.72 10.55 3.84
CA ASP A 919 10.14 10.47 4.23
C ASP A 919 10.52 9.05 4.65
N ARG A 920 9.67 8.42 5.47
CA ARG A 920 9.86 7.04 5.91
C ARG A 920 9.88 6.06 4.74
N VAL A 921 8.93 6.18 3.80
CA VAL A 921 8.88 5.33 2.61
C VAL A 921 10.15 5.48 1.78
N LEU A 922 10.60 6.71 1.54
CA LEU A 922 11.79 6.99 0.75
C LEU A 922 13.10 6.54 1.45
N ALA A 923 13.11 6.48 2.78
CA ALA A 923 14.26 6.05 3.57
C ALA A 923 14.34 4.52 3.77
N GLU A 924 13.19 3.84 3.94
CA GLU A 924 13.11 2.40 4.20
C GLU A 924 12.97 1.56 2.91
N GLY A 925 12.41 2.14 1.85
CA GLY A 925 12.06 1.50 0.58
C GLY A 925 10.55 1.20 0.43
N TRP A 926 10.17 0.58 -0.72
CA TRP A 926 8.81 0.29 -1.17
C TRP A 926 8.69 -1.08 -1.86
#